data_87b1d2b1185a300b903b94e3a79a11cd
#
_entry.id   87b1d2b1185a300b903b94e3a79a11cd
#
_cell.length_a   1.000
_cell.length_b   1.000
_cell.length_c   1.000
_cell.angle_alpha   90.00
_cell.angle_beta   90.00
_cell.angle_gamma   90.00
#
_symmetry.space_group_name_H-M   'P 1'
#
loop_
_entity.id
_entity.type
_entity.pdbx_description
1 polymer ?
#
loop_
_entity_poly.entity_id
_entity_poly.type
_entity_poly.pdbx_seq_one_letter_code
_entity_poly.pdbx_strand_id
1 'polypeptide(L)'
;MGGVGKTELATQYARQHEADYPGGICWLNARDSNLAAEIVQFTQLYMNLKVPQVLQGRQLSPEQQVEWCWQNWRPTEGLVLVVLDGITNLNNCQQLIPKGNRFRVLMTTRLRNLDTNIEEISLDVLSPEEALQLLTKLVGEKWEKRVQKEEETAKQLCEWLGYLPLGLELVGGYLAKKLHHWTLAKMLQRLKQQRLQDEAINRHKQQLQKTFSTAQLGVLDAFELSWLELDPTTQVVGELLSLFAPDIFAWEWVDSATSRLNWDATEVETAVKQLYERHLIQWVEDKSGDRDDCYKIHPLIREFLKVKQAASEQADELKRAFAETMVAITQKFPEPITQQSINSVKDAIPHLAEVAKTLTDAVSDKNLILLFVSLGKFYKGQGLYASAQEWYEQCVPLIESRLGKQDPDFATSLNNLANLYSLQGRYNKAEPLYQQALALRGRVLGEEHPDFATSLNNLANLYFFQGRYEEAEALYKQALELTGRVLEGEHPDFVTSLNNLATSLNNLANLYFFQERYDKAEPLYNQALELTGMVLGEKHPDFATSLNSLANLYFFQRRYDEAELRYNEALEIRKRVLGKEHPDFATSLSSLAKLYESQERYDEAELLYNQALEITTSVLGKEHHMTVTVDKSLESLRNKKSKS
;
A
#
# COMPACT_ATOMS: atom_id res chain seq x y z
N MET A 1 -27.37 5.35 5.37
CA MET A 1 -27.90 5.05 4.03
C MET A 1 -26.82 5.32 3.01
N GLY A 2 -26.68 4.54 1.92
CA GLY A 2 -25.73 4.80 0.83
C GLY A 2 -26.38 5.72 -0.21
N GLY A 3 -25.56 6.55 -0.90
CA GLY A 3 -26.04 7.42 -1.98
C GLY A 3 -26.70 8.74 -1.55
N VAL A 4 -26.70 9.06 -0.25
CA VAL A 4 -27.25 10.34 0.28
C VAL A 4 -26.27 11.52 0.19
N GLY A 5 -25.05 11.30 -0.33
CA GLY A 5 -24.07 12.38 -0.52
C GLY A 5 -23.12 12.65 0.66
N LYS A 6 -22.97 11.72 1.63
CA LYS A 6 -22.08 11.95 2.80
C LYS A 6 -20.66 12.33 2.43
N THR A 7 -20.02 11.51 1.57
CA THR A 7 -18.66 11.75 1.08
C THR A 7 -18.57 13.06 0.29
N GLU A 8 -19.58 13.34 -0.55
CA GLU A 8 -19.63 14.58 -1.32
C GLU A 8 -19.75 15.81 -0.41
N LEU A 9 -20.64 15.75 0.59
CA LEU A 9 -20.78 16.84 1.56
C LEU A 9 -19.49 17.09 2.33
N ALA A 10 -18.81 16.02 2.78
CA ALA A 10 -17.52 16.12 3.44
C ALA A 10 -16.45 16.73 2.52
N THR A 11 -16.45 16.36 1.22
CA THR A 11 -15.55 16.91 0.20
C THR A 11 -15.81 18.40 -0.01
N GLN A 12 -17.07 18.82 -0.16
CA GLN A 12 -17.43 20.22 -0.34
C GLN A 12 -17.11 21.04 0.91
N TYR A 13 -17.38 20.51 2.10
CA TYR A 13 -16.99 21.14 3.35
C TYR A 13 -15.48 21.36 3.43
N ALA A 14 -14.67 20.34 3.15
CA ALA A 14 -13.22 20.42 3.19
C ALA A 14 -12.68 21.48 2.20
N ARG A 15 -13.24 21.54 0.99
CA ARG A 15 -12.86 22.55 -0.03
C ARG A 15 -13.25 23.97 0.34
N GLN A 16 -14.46 24.17 0.86
CA GLN A 16 -14.97 25.51 1.21
C GLN A 16 -14.29 26.09 2.44
N HIS A 17 -13.83 25.22 3.35
CA HIS A 17 -13.23 25.59 4.63
C HIS A 17 -11.71 25.33 4.66
N GLU A 18 -11.06 25.18 3.52
CA GLU A 18 -9.61 24.93 3.45
C GLU A 18 -8.81 26.00 4.20
N ALA A 19 -9.22 27.27 4.09
CA ALA A 19 -8.59 28.38 4.78
C ALA A 19 -8.73 28.34 6.32
N ASP A 20 -9.73 27.64 6.85
CA ASP A 20 -9.96 27.49 8.29
C ASP A 20 -9.01 26.44 8.91
N TYR A 21 -8.35 25.63 8.07
CA TYR A 21 -7.45 24.55 8.45
C TYR A 21 -6.01 24.75 7.97
N PRO A 22 -5.32 25.81 8.43
CA PRO A 22 -3.94 26.09 8.01
C PRO A 22 -2.94 25.01 8.42
N GLY A 23 -3.32 24.13 9.36
CA GLY A 23 -2.57 22.92 9.72
C GLY A 23 -2.72 21.78 8.73
N GLY A 24 -3.55 21.94 7.69
CA GLY A 24 -3.76 20.97 6.62
C GLY A 24 -5.04 20.14 6.75
N ILE A 25 -5.35 19.41 5.68
CA ILE A 25 -6.48 18.50 5.59
C ILE A 25 -5.96 17.09 5.34
N CYS A 26 -6.31 16.16 6.22
CA CYS A 26 -5.99 14.74 6.12
C CYS A 26 -7.23 13.97 5.70
N TRP A 27 -7.24 13.41 4.50
CA TRP A 27 -8.34 12.59 4.00
C TRP A 27 -7.93 11.11 3.99
N LEU A 28 -8.68 10.27 4.72
CA LEU A 28 -8.37 8.85 4.92
C LEU A 28 -9.59 8.00 4.54
N ASN A 29 -9.35 6.91 3.83
CA ASN A 29 -10.37 5.93 3.53
C ASN A 29 -10.48 4.93 4.70
N ALA A 30 -11.58 4.96 5.44
CA ALA A 30 -11.78 4.15 6.65
C ALA A 30 -12.70 2.93 6.43
N ARG A 31 -12.99 2.54 5.17
CA ARG A 31 -13.98 1.49 4.88
C ARG A 31 -13.50 0.09 5.25
N ASP A 32 -12.46 -0.37 4.58
CA ASP A 32 -11.98 -1.76 4.65
C ASP A 32 -10.48 -1.83 4.90
N SER A 33 -9.84 -0.67 5.02
CA SER A 33 -8.40 -0.53 5.20
C SER A 33 -8.03 -0.60 6.67
N ASN A 34 -6.81 -1.02 6.93
CA ASN A 34 -6.18 -0.82 8.22
C ASN A 34 -5.93 0.70 8.38
N LEU A 35 -6.84 1.40 9.06
CA LEU A 35 -6.79 2.85 9.23
C LEU A 35 -5.46 3.32 9.83
N ALA A 36 -4.84 2.50 10.69
CA ALA A 36 -3.52 2.82 11.22
C ALA A 36 -2.47 2.87 10.11
N ALA A 37 -2.53 1.95 9.16
CA ALA A 37 -1.65 1.96 7.99
C ALA A 37 -1.87 3.20 7.12
N GLU A 38 -3.12 3.58 6.87
CA GLU A 38 -3.48 4.78 6.11
C GLU A 38 -2.91 6.06 6.75
N ILE A 39 -3.04 6.21 8.08
CA ILE A 39 -2.52 7.37 8.81
C ILE A 39 -0.99 7.43 8.73
N VAL A 40 -0.32 6.30 8.94
CA VAL A 40 1.14 6.21 8.85
C VAL A 40 1.59 6.52 7.43
N GLN A 41 0.93 5.95 6.43
CA GLN A 41 1.24 6.18 5.02
C GLN A 41 1.00 7.65 4.62
N PHE A 42 -0.11 8.25 5.05
CA PHE A 42 -0.37 9.68 4.83
C PHE A 42 0.76 10.55 5.41
N THR A 43 1.17 10.26 6.64
CA THR A 43 2.25 10.99 7.31
C THR A 43 3.58 10.86 6.56
N GLN A 44 3.88 9.67 6.08
CA GLN A 44 5.09 9.41 5.30
C GLN A 44 5.08 10.11 3.94
N LEU A 45 3.96 10.06 3.22
CA LEU A 45 3.86 10.54 1.84
C LEU A 45 3.70 12.06 1.74
N TYR A 46 2.85 12.64 2.59
CA TYR A 46 2.49 14.05 2.46
C TYR A 46 3.25 14.97 3.41
N MET A 47 3.81 14.42 4.51
CA MET A 47 4.61 15.20 5.46
C MET A 47 6.10 14.86 5.38
N ASN A 48 6.47 13.88 4.57
CA ASN A 48 7.84 13.38 4.45
C ASN A 48 8.44 12.99 5.81
N LEU A 49 7.62 12.39 6.70
CA LEU A 49 8.04 11.95 8.02
C LEU A 49 8.12 10.41 8.06
N LYS A 50 9.26 9.87 8.46
CA LYS A 50 9.39 8.43 8.67
C LYS A 50 8.88 8.08 10.06
N VAL A 51 7.75 7.36 10.11
CA VAL A 51 7.15 6.92 11.36
C VAL A 51 8.02 5.84 12.00
N PRO A 52 8.43 6.00 13.29
CA PRO A 52 9.32 5.05 13.94
C PRO A 52 8.60 3.73 14.20
N GLN A 53 9.33 2.64 14.06
CA GLN A 53 8.87 1.28 14.39
C GLN A 53 9.28 0.88 15.81
N VAL A 54 10.40 1.43 16.28
CA VAL A 54 10.97 1.19 17.59
C VAL A 54 11.23 2.53 18.24
N LEU A 55 10.71 2.73 19.44
CA LEU A 55 10.95 3.91 20.27
C LEU A 55 11.54 3.45 21.61
N GLN A 56 12.67 4.03 22.01
CA GLN A 56 13.37 3.70 23.26
C GLN A 56 13.63 2.18 23.44
N GLY A 57 13.96 1.48 22.33
CA GLY A 57 14.24 0.05 22.34
C GLY A 57 12.99 -0.86 22.42
N ARG A 58 11.77 -0.29 22.37
CA ARG A 58 10.51 -1.03 22.33
C ARG A 58 9.84 -0.87 20.97
N GLN A 59 9.38 -1.98 20.41
CA GLN A 59 8.60 -1.97 19.18
C GLN A 59 7.26 -1.27 19.42
N LEU A 60 6.92 -0.31 18.56
CA LEU A 60 5.65 0.40 18.63
C LEU A 60 4.52 -0.46 18.04
N SER A 61 3.39 -0.49 18.73
CA SER A 61 2.15 -1.01 18.14
C SER A 61 1.64 -0.07 17.05
N PRO A 62 0.74 -0.52 16.15
CA PRO A 62 0.11 0.35 15.15
C PRO A 62 -0.53 1.60 15.77
N GLU A 63 -1.19 1.46 16.93
CA GLU A 63 -1.82 2.56 17.65
C GLU A 63 -0.79 3.57 18.14
N GLN A 64 0.35 3.10 18.65
CA GLN A 64 1.45 3.95 19.10
C GLN A 64 2.12 4.68 17.93
N GLN A 65 2.22 4.03 16.75
CA GLN A 65 2.70 4.68 15.53
C GLN A 65 1.77 5.80 15.08
N VAL A 66 0.47 5.57 15.13
CA VAL A 66 -0.55 6.59 14.83
C VAL A 66 -0.51 7.74 15.83
N GLU A 67 -0.37 7.45 17.12
CA GLU A 67 -0.22 8.49 18.16
C GLU A 67 1.02 9.36 17.87
N TRP A 68 2.12 8.72 17.49
CA TRP A 68 3.32 9.43 17.07
C TRP A 68 3.06 10.33 15.85
N CYS A 69 2.31 9.86 14.84
CA CYS A 69 1.94 10.65 13.67
C CYS A 69 1.20 11.94 14.07
N TRP A 70 0.22 11.84 14.94
CA TRP A 70 -0.54 13.00 15.42
C TRP A 70 0.31 13.97 16.24
N GLN A 71 1.24 13.49 17.06
CA GLN A 71 2.15 14.32 17.84
C GLN A 71 3.17 15.06 16.98
N ASN A 72 3.57 14.47 15.85
CA ASN A 72 4.58 15.04 14.93
C ASN A 72 3.97 15.67 13.67
N TRP A 73 2.67 15.94 13.68
CA TRP A 73 1.97 16.52 12.54
C TRP A 73 2.55 17.86 12.11
N ARG A 74 2.77 18.03 10.80
CA ARG A 74 3.29 19.25 10.20
C ARG A 74 2.28 19.87 9.22
N PRO A 75 2.15 21.22 9.19
CA PRO A 75 2.83 22.20 10.05
C PRO A 75 2.45 22.03 11.54
N THR A 76 3.31 22.49 12.43
CA THR A 76 3.13 22.35 13.90
C THR A 76 2.04 23.24 14.48
N GLU A 77 1.62 24.27 13.73
CA GLU A 77 0.59 25.24 14.12
C GLU A 77 -0.63 25.17 13.20
N GLY A 78 -1.73 25.74 13.68
CA GLY A 78 -3.00 25.79 12.97
C GLY A 78 -3.90 24.59 13.19
N LEU A 79 -5.20 24.79 12.90
CA LEU A 79 -6.19 23.71 12.94
C LEU A 79 -5.97 22.72 11.81
N VAL A 80 -6.22 21.46 12.08
CA VAL A 80 -6.13 20.36 11.12
C VAL A 80 -7.51 19.71 10.98
N LEU A 81 -7.97 19.50 9.76
CA LEU A 81 -9.16 18.69 9.48
C LEU A 81 -8.74 17.26 9.15
N VAL A 82 -9.25 16.29 9.90
CA VAL A 82 -9.09 14.87 9.62
C VAL A 82 -10.42 14.30 9.16
N VAL A 83 -10.48 13.86 7.91
CA VAL A 83 -11.68 13.24 7.33
C VAL A 83 -11.50 11.73 7.27
N LEU A 84 -12.35 11.00 7.97
CA LEU A 84 -12.43 9.54 7.96
C LEU A 84 -13.64 9.11 7.13
N ASP A 85 -13.42 8.77 5.86
CA ASP A 85 -14.53 8.45 4.96
C ASP A 85 -14.89 6.96 5.00
N GLY A 86 -16.17 6.70 5.27
CA GLY A 86 -16.76 5.38 5.11
C GLY A 86 -16.59 4.43 6.30
N ILE A 87 -16.53 4.91 7.53
CA ILE A 87 -16.38 4.07 8.73
C ILE A 87 -17.48 3.00 8.79
N THR A 88 -17.06 1.73 8.91
CA THR A 88 -17.93 0.55 9.06
C THR A 88 -17.95 0.00 10.48
N ASN A 89 -16.89 0.27 11.29
CA ASN A 89 -16.79 -0.13 12.68
C ASN A 89 -16.03 0.94 13.50
N LEU A 90 -16.71 1.57 14.44
CA LEU A 90 -16.09 2.62 15.25
C LEU A 90 -15.01 2.11 16.21
N ASN A 91 -15.18 0.89 16.76
CA ASN A 91 -14.22 0.33 17.72
C ASN A 91 -12.82 0.22 17.13
N ASN A 92 -12.72 -0.05 15.83
CA ASN A 92 -11.43 -0.15 15.12
C ASN A 92 -10.77 1.22 14.91
N CYS A 93 -11.51 2.31 15.01
CA CYS A 93 -11.05 3.67 14.74
C CYS A 93 -10.80 4.50 16.00
N GLN A 94 -11.51 4.20 17.09
CA GLN A 94 -11.57 5.05 18.28
C GLN A 94 -10.20 5.34 18.93
N GLN A 95 -9.31 4.36 18.93
CA GLN A 95 -7.95 4.52 19.48
C GLN A 95 -7.00 5.26 18.52
N LEU A 96 -7.39 5.38 17.25
CA LEU A 96 -6.58 5.96 16.18
C LEU A 96 -6.91 7.44 15.92
N ILE A 97 -8.01 7.93 16.51
CA ILE A 97 -8.47 9.33 16.35
C ILE A 97 -7.55 10.27 17.14
N PRO A 98 -7.12 11.41 16.55
CA PRO A 98 -6.28 12.38 17.27
C PRO A 98 -7.03 13.02 18.43
N LYS A 99 -6.38 13.12 19.60
CA LYS A 99 -6.96 13.66 20.84
C LYS A 99 -6.63 15.14 21.11
N GLY A 100 -5.83 15.76 20.27
CA GLY A 100 -5.38 17.14 20.45
C GLY A 100 -6.43 18.18 20.02
N ASN A 101 -6.56 19.28 20.75
CA ASN A 101 -7.53 20.37 20.48
C ASN A 101 -7.37 21.07 19.13
N ARG A 102 -6.23 20.87 18.44
CA ARG A 102 -6.01 21.40 17.09
C ARG A 102 -6.63 20.56 15.98
N PHE A 103 -7.01 19.32 16.27
CA PHE A 103 -7.61 18.42 15.29
C PHE A 103 -9.13 18.53 15.33
N ARG A 104 -9.73 18.64 14.15
CA ARG A 104 -11.17 18.50 13.94
C ARG A 104 -11.39 17.26 13.12
N VAL A 105 -12.18 16.33 13.62
CA VAL A 105 -12.41 15.04 12.98
C VAL A 105 -13.81 15.01 12.40
N LEU A 106 -13.89 14.81 11.09
CA LEU A 106 -15.13 14.61 10.35
C LEU A 106 -15.21 13.16 9.91
N MET A 107 -16.28 12.47 10.28
CA MET A 107 -16.46 11.06 9.96
C MET A 107 -17.67 10.87 9.06
N THR A 108 -17.52 10.11 7.98
CA THR A 108 -18.67 9.64 7.24
C THR A 108 -18.94 8.17 7.57
N THR A 109 -20.18 7.83 7.91
CA THR A 109 -20.54 6.46 8.29
C THR A 109 -21.98 6.14 7.95
N ARG A 110 -22.32 4.85 7.90
CA ARG A 110 -23.70 4.34 7.84
C ARG A 110 -24.22 3.91 9.21
N LEU A 111 -23.36 3.90 10.22
CA LEU A 111 -23.71 3.55 11.60
C LEU A 111 -24.48 4.70 12.23
N ARG A 112 -25.29 4.40 13.24
CA ARG A 112 -26.02 5.36 14.07
C ARG A 112 -25.70 5.11 15.54
N ASN A 113 -25.88 6.14 16.38
CA ASN A 113 -25.64 6.07 17.82
C ASN A 113 -24.22 5.59 18.16
N LEU A 114 -23.22 6.25 17.57
CA LEU A 114 -21.81 5.81 17.63
C LEU A 114 -21.22 5.94 19.02
N ASP A 115 -21.27 7.14 19.61
CA ASP A 115 -20.71 7.49 20.93
C ASP A 115 -21.33 8.80 21.39
N THR A 116 -21.51 8.95 22.70
CA THR A 116 -22.06 10.19 23.33
C THR A 116 -21.11 11.39 23.19
N ASN A 117 -19.84 11.17 22.89
CA ASN A 117 -18.83 12.22 22.70
C ASN A 117 -18.69 12.67 21.25
N ILE A 118 -19.43 12.08 20.32
CA ILE A 118 -19.42 12.41 18.89
C ILE A 118 -20.72 13.11 18.56
N GLU A 119 -20.62 14.33 18.04
CA GLU A 119 -21.79 15.04 17.51
C GLU A 119 -22.22 14.37 16.20
N GLU A 120 -23.41 13.77 16.21
CA GLU A 120 -23.97 13.10 15.05
C GLU A 120 -24.79 14.08 14.23
N ILE A 121 -24.32 14.34 12.99
CA ILE A 121 -25.10 15.08 11.98
C ILE A 121 -25.82 14.04 11.12
N SER A 122 -27.10 13.86 11.37
CA SER A 122 -27.91 12.93 10.58
C SER A 122 -28.12 13.50 9.18
N LEU A 123 -27.57 12.83 8.17
CA LEU A 123 -27.83 13.13 6.77
C LEU A 123 -28.95 12.22 6.29
N ASP A 124 -30.07 12.82 6.02
CA ASP A 124 -31.22 12.13 5.42
C ASP A 124 -31.21 12.32 3.89
N VAL A 125 -32.19 11.73 3.22
CA VAL A 125 -32.47 12.03 1.81
C VAL A 125 -32.78 13.50 1.63
N LEU A 126 -32.67 14.02 0.42
CA LEU A 126 -33.05 15.41 0.14
C LEU A 126 -34.53 15.64 0.46
N SER A 127 -34.88 16.87 0.84
CA SER A 127 -36.29 17.27 0.87
C SER A 127 -36.88 17.22 -0.56
N PRO A 128 -38.19 17.09 -0.70
CA PRO A 128 -38.85 17.11 -2.00
C PRO A 128 -38.49 18.31 -2.86
N GLU A 129 -38.32 19.48 -2.23
CA GLU A 129 -37.96 20.74 -2.86
C GLU A 129 -36.51 20.73 -3.34
N GLU A 130 -35.58 20.28 -2.49
CA GLU A 130 -34.15 20.18 -2.84
C GLU A 130 -33.92 19.12 -3.94
N ALA A 131 -34.62 18.01 -3.89
CA ALA A 131 -34.56 16.97 -4.92
C ALA A 131 -35.05 17.47 -6.28
N LEU A 132 -36.15 18.27 -6.28
CA LEU A 132 -36.65 18.88 -7.50
C LEU A 132 -35.68 19.94 -8.05
N GLN A 133 -35.08 20.76 -7.18
CA GLN A 133 -34.05 21.72 -7.59
C GLN A 133 -32.82 21.02 -8.18
N LEU A 134 -32.36 19.95 -7.55
CA LEU A 134 -31.22 19.17 -8.04
C LEU A 134 -31.55 18.54 -9.41
N LEU A 135 -32.70 17.89 -9.55
CA LEU A 135 -33.14 17.31 -10.81
C LEU A 135 -33.19 18.37 -11.92
N THR A 136 -33.76 19.55 -11.63
CA THR A 136 -33.87 20.67 -12.57
C THR A 136 -32.49 21.12 -13.05
N LYS A 137 -31.53 21.24 -12.14
CA LYS A 137 -30.15 21.62 -12.46
C LYS A 137 -29.45 20.56 -13.32
N LEU A 138 -29.63 19.30 -13.01
CA LEU A 138 -28.98 18.17 -13.69
C LEU A 138 -29.47 17.97 -15.13
N VAL A 139 -30.77 18.17 -15.37
CA VAL A 139 -31.33 18.05 -16.74
C VAL A 139 -30.96 19.21 -17.65
N GLY A 140 -30.50 20.35 -17.07
CA GLY A 140 -30.05 21.53 -17.78
C GLY A 140 -31.17 22.41 -18.36
N GLU A 141 -30.81 23.58 -18.89
CA GLU A 141 -31.73 24.65 -19.34
C GLU A 141 -32.77 24.17 -20.34
N LYS A 142 -32.44 23.22 -21.22
CA LYS A 142 -33.37 22.69 -22.22
C LYS A 142 -34.60 22.01 -21.60
N TRP A 143 -34.44 21.46 -20.41
CA TRP A 143 -35.48 20.72 -19.69
C TRP A 143 -36.17 21.54 -18.59
N GLU A 144 -35.59 22.65 -18.16
CA GLU A 144 -36.09 23.45 -17.06
C GLU A 144 -37.57 23.85 -17.25
N LYS A 145 -37.92 24.39 -18.44
CA LYS A 145 -39.31 24.74 -18.78
C LYS A 145 -40.22 23.51 -18.80
N ARG A 146 -39.71 22.33 -19.07
CA ARG A 146 -40.46 21.09 -19.08
C ARG A 146 -40.68 20.57 -17.66
N VAL A 147 -39.65 20.61 -16.82
CA VAL A 147 -39.79 20.31 -15.37
C VAL A 147 -40.87 21.16 -14.75
N GLN A 148 -40.85 22.47 -15.03
CA GLN A 148 -41.88 23.39 -14.58
C GLN A 148 -43.29 23.01 -15.12
N LYS A 149 -43.39 22.62 -16.39
CA LYS A 149 -44.65 22.21 -16.99
C LYS A 149 -45.18 20.86 -16.47
N GLU A 150 -44.30 19.94 -16.14
CA GLU A 150 -44.60 18.57 -15.65
C GLU A 150 -44.19 18.43 -14.17
N GLU A 151 -44.34 19.51 -13.36
CA GLU A 151 -43.83 19.60 -11.98
C GLU A 151 -44.31 18.45 -11.09
N GLU A 152 -45.58 18.11 -11.18
CA GLU A 152 -46.14 17.00 -10.40
C GLU A 152 -45.49 15.65 -10.76
N THR A 153 -45.25 15.44 -12.04
CA THR A 153 -44.51 14.24 -12.51
C THR A 153 -43.06 14.26 -12.09
N ALA A 154 -42.43 15.44 -12.08
CA ALA A 154 -41.05 15.60 -11.59
C ALA A 154 -40.96 15.25 -10.09
N LYS A 155 -41.90 15.69 -9.28
CA LYS A 155 -42.02 15.34 -7.84
C LYS A 155 -42.20 13.83 -7.65
N GLN A 156 -43.08 13.20 -8.41
CA GLN A 156 -43.26 11.74 -8.38
C GLN A 156 -42.00 11.00 -8.81
N LEU A 157 -41.20 11.53 -9.76
CA LEU A 157 -39.94 10.96 -10.16
C LEU A 157 -38.91 11.05 -9.03
N CYS A 158 -38.82 12.21 -8.34
CA CYS A 158 -37.94 12.37 -7.18
C CYS A 158 -38.35 11.40 -6.04
N GLU A 159 -39.65 11.26 -5.78
CA GLU A 159 -40.16 10.31 -4.80
C GLU A 159 -39.82 8.85 -5.17
N TRP A 160 -39.99 8.47 -6.44
CA TRP A 160 -39.63 7.15 -6.92
C TRP A 160 -38.15 6.81 -6.73
N LEU A 161 -37.28 7.80 -6.87
CA LEU A 161 -35.83 7.70 -6.66
C LEU A 161 -35.46 7.80 -5.18
N GLY A 162 -36.45 7.87 -4.27
CA GLY A 162 -36.27 7.95 -2.82
C GLY A 162 -35.54 9.22 -2.39
N TYR A 163 -35.64 10.29 -3.16
CA TYR A 163 -34.97 11.59 -2.95
C TYR A 163 -33.43 11.47 -2.79
N LEU A 164 -32.85 10.42 -3.37
CA LEU A 164 -31.42 10.14 -3.29
C LEU A 164 -30.66 10.92 -4.36
N PRO A 165 -29.63 11.73 -4.01
CA PRO A 165 -28.83 12.50 -4.96
C PRO A 165 -28.28 11.66 -6.11
N LEU A 166 -27.75 10.48 -5.82
CA LEU A 166 -27.19 9.57 -6.83
C LEU A 166 -28.25 9.13 -7.87
N GLY A 167 -29.47 8.82 -7.42
CA GLY A 167 -30.57 8.46 -8.32
C GLY A 167 -30.99 9.62 -9.22
N LEU A 168 -31.05 10.82 -8.65
CA LEU A 168 -31.36 12.04 -9.37
C LEU A 168 -30.29 12.40 -10.39
N GLU A 169 -29.01 12.23 -10.04
CA GLU A 169 -27.87 12.46 -10.93
C GLU A 169 -27.92 11.56 -12.16
N LEU A 170 -28.15 10.27 -11.97
CA LEU A 170 -28.28 9.29 -13.03
C LEU A 170 -29.45 9.60 -13.97
N VAL A 171 -30.63 9.81 -13.38
CA VAL A 171 -31.85 10.10 -14.18
C VAL A 171 -31.76 11.46 -14.85
N GLY A 172 -31.22 12.47 -14.15
CA GLY A 172 -30.99 13.80 -14.70
C GLY A 172 -30.03 13.77 -15.89
N GLY A 173 -28.87 13.10 -15.73
CA GLY A 173 -27.89 12.91 -16.79
C GLY A 173 -28.43 12.10 -17.98
N TYR A 174 -29.27 11.09 -17.69
CA TYR A 174 -29.97 10.34 -18.73
C TYR A 174 -30.92 11.23 -19.52
N LEU A 175 -31.78 12.01 -18.84
CA LEU A 175 -32.75 12.89 -19.47
C LEU A 175 -32.10 14.01 -20.27
N ALA A 176 -30.99 14.59 -19.77
CA ALA A 176 -30.25 15.65 -20.44
C ALA A 176 -29.82 15.27 -21.87
N LYS A 177 -29.56 13.98 -22.13
CA LYS A 177 -29.15 13.43 -23.44
C LYS A 177 -30.31 13.06 -24.34
N LYS A 178 -31.52 13.04 -23.84
CA LYS A 178 -32.70 12.62 -24.64
C LYS A 178 -33.22 13.73 -25.52
N LEU A 179 -33.79 13.32 -26.69
CA LEU A 179 -34.40 14.20 -27.66
C LEU A 179 -35.73 14.78 -27.15
N HIS A 180 -36.23 15.82 -27.82
CA HIS A 180 -37.41 16.61 -27.42
C HIS A 180 -38.73 15.81 -27.29
N HIS A 181 -38.86 14.61 -27.83
CA HIS A 181 -40.06 13.78 -27.71
C HIS A 181 -40.13 12.99 -26.38
N TRP A 182 -39.07 13.03 -25.56
CA TRP A 182 -39.09 12.46 -24.20
C TRP A 182 -39.83 13.38 -23.24
N THR A 183 -40.52 12.76 -22.27
CA THR A 183 -41.22 13.46 -21.17
C THR A 183 -40.86 12.83 -19.84
N LEU A 184 -41.03 13.57 -18.74
CA LEU A 184 -40.84 13.03 -17.40
C LEU A 184 -41.82 11.88 -17.11
N ALA A 185 -43.04 11.97 -17.63
CA ALA A 185 -44.02 10.90 -17.54
C ALA A 185 -43.57 9.58 -18.21
N LYS A 186 -42.94 9.67 -19.39
CA LYS A 186 -42.35 8.50 -20.05
C LYS A 186 -41.21 7.90 -19.25
N MET A 187 -40.37 8.75 -18.63
CA MET A 187 -39.27 8.29 -17.77
C MET A 187 -39.80 7.55 -16.55
N LEU A 188 -40.74 8.14 -15.83
CA LEU A 188 -41.36 7.51 -14.67
C LEU A 188 -42.07 6.20 -15.03
N GLN A 189 -42.79 6.16 -16.15
CA GLN A 189 -43.43 4.95 -16.63
C GLN A 189 -42.41 3.86 -16.92
N ARG A 190 -41.29 4.18 -17.54
CA ARG A 190 -40.24 3.23 -17.88
C ARG A 190 -39.56 2.66 -16.62
N LEU A 191 -39.28 3.50 -15.60
CA LEU A 191 -38.78 3.05 -14.31
C LEU A 191 -39.77 2.09 -13.61
N LYS A 192 -41.08 2.42 -13.64
CA LYS A 192 -42.14 1.55 -13.09
C LYS A 192 -42.25 0.23 -13.83
N GLN A 193 -42.18 0.23 -15.16
CA GLN A 193 -42.19 -0.98 -15.97
C GLN A 193 -40.97 -1.87 -15.70
N GLN A 194 -39.78 -1.29 -15.56
CA GLN A 194 -38.56 -2.02 -15.25
C GLN A 194 -38.68 -2.76 -13.91
N ARG A 195 -39.16 -2.08 -12.86
CA ARG A 195 -39.39 -2.72 -11.55
C ARG A 195 -40.33 -3.92 -11.64
N LEU A 196 -41.40 -3.82 -12.42
CA LEU A 196 -42.37 -4.92 -12.61
C LEU A 196 -41.78 -6.10 -13.37
N GLN A 197 -40.95 -5.83 -14.40
CA GLN A 197 -40.25 -6.89 -15.13
C GLN A 197 -39.23 -7.64 -14.26
N ASP A 198 -38.51 -6.90 -13.42
CA ASP A 198 -37.53 -7.49 -12.50
C ASP A 198 -38.20 -8.31 -11.37
N GLU A 199 -39.41 -7.97 -10.97
CA GLU A 199 -40.20 -8.77 -10.00
C GLU A 199 -40.57 -10.16 -10.54
N ALA A 200 -40.66 -10.31 -11.86
CA ALA A 200 -40.92 -11.59 -12.52
C ALA A 200 -39.66 -12.49 -12.67
N ILE A 201 -38.43 -11.94 -12.55
CA ILE A 201 -37.16 -12.65 -12.71
C ILE A 201 -36.48 -12.87 -11.34
N ASN A 202 -37.11 -13.55 -10.48
CA ASN A 202 -37.01 -13.55 -9.01
C ASN A 202 -35.76 -14.17 -8.32
N ARG A 203 -34.67 -14.55 -9.00
CA ARG A 203 -33.50 -15.16 -8.33
C ARG A 203 -32.38 -14.19 -7.98
N HIS A 204 -32.10 -13.20 -8.81
CA HIS A 204 -31.03 -12.22 -8.57
C HIS A 204 -31.44 -11.09 -7.62
N LYS A 205 -32.72 -10.79 -7.54
CA LYS A 205 -33.28 -9.72 -6.72
C LYS A 205 -33.18 -9.98 -5.21
N GLN A 206 -33.23 -11.24 -4.77
CA GLN A 206 -33.05 -11.57 -3.34
C GLN A 206 -31.63 -11.24 -2.83
N GLN A 207 -30.64 -11.29 -3.71
CA GLN A 207 -29.28 -10.90 -3.37
C GLN A 207 -29.13 -9.37 -3.32
N LEU A 208 -29.70 -8.65 -4.30
CA LEU A 208 -29.74 -7.18 -4.30
C LEU A 208 -30.58 -6.60 -3.17
N GLN A 209 -31.73 -7.18 -2.87
CA GLN A 209 -32.60 -6.74 -1.76
C GLN A 209 -31.97 -6.92 -0.37
N LYS A 210 -31.03 -7.86 -0.21
CA LYS A 210 -30.26 -7.98 1.03
C LYS A 210 -29.20 -6.88 1.19
N THR A 211 -28.75 -6.32 0.08
CA THR A 211 -27.66 -5.33 0.04
C THR A 211 -28.17 -3.89 0.01
N PHE A 212 -29.38 -3.66 -0.55
CA PHE A 212 -29.93 -2.34 -0.78
C PHE A 212 -31.18 -2.07 0.10
N SER A 213 -31.28 -0.87 0.65
CA SER A 213 -32.47 -0.42 1.37
C SER A 213 -33.63 -0.10 0.41
N THR A 214 -34.84 -0.03 0.92
CA THR A 214 -36.06 0.28 0.14
C THR A 214 -35.92 1.60 -0.66
N ALA A 215 -35.28 2.62 -0.09
CA ALA A 215 -35.02 3.89 -0.77
C ALA A 215 -34.01 3.77 -1.92
N GLN A 216 -33.14 2.77 -1.89
CA GLN A 216 -32.15 2.52 -2.93
C GLN A 216 -32.69 1.71 -4.11
N LEU A 217 -33.85 1.08 -3.97
CA LEU A 217 -34.46 0.29 -5.06
C LEU A 217 -34.80 1.14 -6.28
N GLY A 218 -35.23 2.40 -6.10
CA GLY A 218 -35.45 3.32 -7.22
C GLY A 218 -34.18 3.70 -7.96
N VAL A 219 -33.05 3.74 -7.24
CA VAL A 219 -31.72 3.99 -7.85
C VAL A 219 -31.26 2.79 -8.67
N LEU A 220 -31.56 1.55 -8.20
CA LEU A 220 -31.29 0.34 -8.98
C LEU A 220 -32.07 0.31 -10.29
N ASP A 221 -33.35 0.74 -10.27
CA ASP A 221 -34.16 0.85 -11.50
C ASP A 221 -33.52 1.83 -12.49
N ALA A 222 -32.90 2.92 -12.00
CA ALA A 222 -32.17 3.89 -12.82
C ALA A 222 -30.85 3.31 -13.38
N PHE A 223 -30.11 2.53 -12.58
CA PHE A 223 -28.94 1.81 -13.05
C PHE A 223 -29.31 0.82 -14.16
N GLU A 224 -30.36 0.03 -13.94
CA GLU A 224 -30.83 -0.96 -14.90
C GLU A 224 -31.23 -0.33 -16.24
N LEU A 225 -31.95 0.81 -16.21
CA LEU A 225 -32.27 1.53 -17.43
C LEU A 225 -31.04 2.04 -18.17
N SER A 226 -30.06 2.56 -17.45
CA SER A 226 -28.81 3.02 -18.04
C SER A 226 -28.02 1.84 -18.63
N TRP A 227 -28.03 0.71 -17.96
CA TRP A 227 -27.38 -0.54 -18.37
C TRP A 227 -27.98 -1.13 -19.64
N LEU A 228 -29.31 -1.23 -19.72
CA LEU A 228 -30.01 -1.79 -20.87
C LEU A 228 -29.87 -0.97 -22.15
N GLU A 229 -29.46 0.28 -22.08
CA GLU A 229 -29.17 1.12 -23.24
C GLU A 229 -27.73 1.07 -23.69
N LEU A 230 -26.87 0.36 -22.97
CA LEU A 230 -25.50 0.11 -23.41
C LEU A 230 -25.47 -1.01 -24.43
N ASP A 231 -24.58 -0.89 -25.40
CA ASP A 231 -24.30 -2.00 -26.32
C ASP A 231 -23.59 -3.15 -25.54
N PRO A 232 -23.59 -4.37 -26.08
CA PRO A 232 -23.02 -5.53 -25.43
C PRO A 232 -21.54 -5.36 -25.04
N THR A 233 -20.72 -4.74 -25.89
CA THR A 233 -19.29 -4.49 -25.63
C THR A 233 -19.15 -3.57 -24.41
N THR A 234 -19.90 -2.48 -24.36
CA THR A 234 -19.90 -1.54 -23.24
C THR A 234 -20.37 -2.21 -21.93
N GLN A 235 -21.34 -3.11 -22.00
CA GLN A 235 -21.78 -3.87 -20.83
C GLN A 235 -20.64 -4.74 -20.28
N VAL A 236 -19.97 -5.50 -21.13
CA VAL A 236 -18.88 -6.39 -20.72
C VAL A 236 -17.68 -5.60 -20.17
N VAL A 237 -17.37 -4.42 -20.74
CA VAL A 237 -16.38 -3.51 -20.16
C VAL A 237 -16.81 -3.06 -18.77
N GLY A 238 -18.07 -2.69 -18.56
CA GLY A 238 -18.60 -2.34 -17.23
C GLY A 238 -18.49 -3.49 -16.22
N GLU A 239 -18.73 -4.73 -16.66
CA GLU A 239 -18.54 -5.93 -15.85
C GLU A 239 -17.07 -6.11 -15.43
N LEU A 240 -16.12 -5.92 -16.34
CA LEU A 240 -14.68 -5.95 -16.04
C LEU A 240 -14.32 -4.88 -15.01
N LEU A 241 -14.79 -3.65 -15.19
CA LEU A 241 -14.51 -2.54 -14.28
C LEU A 241 -15.05 -2.78 -12.86
N SER A 242 -16.10 -3.60 -12.69
CA SER A 242 -16.62 -3.96 -11.37
C SER A 242 -15.65 -4.76 -10.50
N LEU A 243 -14.65 -5.41 -11.12
CA LEU A 243 -13.65 -6.21 -10.42
C LEU A 243 -12.61 -5.34 -9.69
N PHE A 244 -12.39 -4.11 -10.15
CA PHE A 244 -11.53 -3.17 -9.45
C PHE A 244 -12.08 -2.86 -8.05
N ALA A 245 -11.19 -2.62 -7.09
CA ALA A 245 -11.59 -2.15 -5.76
C ALA A 245 -12.34 -0.79 -5.87
N PRO A 246 -13.16 -0.41 -4.87
CA PRO A 246 -13.87 0.87 -4.89
C PRO A 246 -12.93 2.05 -4.59
N ASP A 247 -11.85 2.14 -5.33
CA ASP A 247 -10.80 3.12 -5.27
C ASP A 247 -10.46 3.65 -6.67
N ILE A 248 -9.48 4.52 -6.76
CA ILE A 248 -9.00 5.07 -8.04
C ILE A 248 -8.20 4.00 -8.78
N PHE A 249 -8.48 3.81 -10.06
CA PHE A 249 -7.72 2.91 -10.93
C PHE A 249 -7.25 3.63 -12.19
N ALA A 250 -6.03 3.28 -12.62
CA ALA A 250 -5.43 3.84 -13.82
C ALA A 250 -5.98 3.17 -15.07
N TRP A 251 -6.10 3.95 -16.15
CA TRP A 251 -6.52 3.46 -17.45
C TRP A 251 -5.61 2.35 -17.99
N GLU A 252 -4.29 2.48 -17.80
CA GLU A 252 -3.31 1.47 -18.23
C GLU A 252 -3.62 0.05 -17.73
N TRP A 253 -4.28 -0.09 -16.58
CA TRP A 253 -4.65 -1.40 -16.03
C TRP A 253 -5.88 -1.97 -16.73
N VAL A 254 -6.80 -1.10 -17.14
CA VAL A 254 -7.96 -1.50 -17.96
C VAL A 254 -7.48 -1.96 -19.33
N ASP A 255 -6.61 -1.16 -19.96
CA ASP A 255 -6.01 -1.49 -21.25
C ASP A 255 -5.22 -2.81 -21.20
N SER A 256 -4.43 -3.02 -20.15
CA SER A 256 -3.74 -4.29 -19.94
C SER A 256 -4.68 -5.49 -19.78
N ALA A 257 -5.82 -5.33 -19.08
CA ALA A 257 -6.78 -6.40 -18.89
C ALA A 257 -7.54 -6.71 -20.19
N THR A 258 -7.95 -5.68 -20.92
CA THR A 258 -8.66 -5.83 -22.20
C THR A 258 -7.77 -6.36 -23.32
N SER A 259 -6.48 -6.00 -23.34
CA SER A 259 -5.48 -6.59 -24.24
C SER A 259 -5.32 -8.09 -24.04
N ARG A 260 -5.41 -8.58 -22.79
CA ARG A 260 -5.39 -10.03 -22.48
C ARG A 260 -6.61 -10.77 -22.99
N LEU A 261 -7.73 -10.05 -23.13
CA LEU A 261 -8.98 -10.55 -23.72
C LEU A 261 -9.00 -10.43 -25.26
N ASN A 262 -7.94 -9.88 -25.86
CA ASN A 262 -7.83 -9.56 -27.29
C ASN A 262 -8.96 -8.64 -27.79
N TRP A 263 -9.41 -7.69 -26.95
CA TRP A 263 -10.40 -6.71 -27.35
C TRP A 263 -9.77 -5.56 -28.14
N ASP A 264 -10.55 -4.98 -29.04
CA ASP A 264 -10.12 -3.81 -29.81
C ASP A 264 -10.05 -2.56 -28.91
N ALA A 265 -8.91 -1.89 -28.88
CA ALA A 265 -8.68 -0.74 -28.02
C ALA A 265 -9.65 0.42 -28.30
N THR A 266 -10.02 0.63 -29.57
CA THR A 266 -10.95 1.71 -29.97
C THR A 266 -12.37 1.42 -29.47
N GLU A 267 -12.78 0.14 -29.51
CA GLU A 267 -14.07 -0.28 -28.95
C GLU A 267 -14.09 -0.09 -27.43
N VAL A 268 -12.99 -0.42 -26.74
CA VAL A 268 -12.86 -0.24 -25.28
C VAL A 268 -12.89 1.24 -24.90
N GLU A 269 -12.17 2.12 -25.59
CA GLU A 269 -12.25 3.57 -25.39
C GLU A 269 -13.68 4.10 -25.58
N THR A 270 -14.34 3.64 -26.63
CA THR A 270 -15.74 4.01 -26.91
C THR A 270 -16.67 3.55 -25.79
N ALA A 271 -16.47 2.34 -25.28
CA ALA A 271 -17.24 1.77 -24.18
C ALA A 271 -17.04 2.58 -22.88
N VAL A 272 -15.80 2.90 -22.51
CA VAL A 272 -15.50 3.72 -21.32
C VAL A 272 -16.09 5.12 -21.46
N LYS A 273 -15.99 5.75 -22.62
CA LYS A 273 -16.66 7.02 -22.88
C LYS A 273 -18.16 6.94 -22.66
N GLN A 274 -18.82 5.88 -23.13
CA GLN A 274 -20.26 5.66 -22.90
C GLN A 274 -20.58 5.48 -21.39
N LEU A 275 -19.78 4.70 -20.67
CA LEU A 275 -19.93 4.52 -19.22
C LEU A 275 -19.77 5.85 -18.47
N TYR A 276 -18.74 6.63 -18.82
CA TYR A 276 -18.49 7.96 -18.26
C TYR A 276 -19.65 8.92 -18.54
N GLU A 277 -20.07 9.00 -19.79
CA GLU A 277 -21.18 9.85 -20.20
C GLU A 277 -22.52 9.50 -19.53
N ARG A 278 -22.70 8.26 -19.06
CA ARG A 278 -23.88 7.81 -18.32
C ARG A 278 -23.70 7.86 -16.80
N HIS A 279 -22.64 8.50 -16.32
CA HIS A 279 -22.30 8.62 -14.89
C HIS A 279 -22.14 7.28 -14.16
N LEU A 280 -21.82 6.20 -14.89
CA LEU A 280 -21.52 4.89 -14.30
C LEU A 280 -20.06 4.81 -13.79
N ILE A 281 -19.17 5.63 -14.35
CA ILE A 281 -17.82 5.85 -13.88
C ILE A 281 -17.54 7.35 -13.81
N GLN A 282 -16.54 7.74 -13.01
CA GLN A 282 -16.11 9.12 -12.83
C GLN A 282 -14.63 9.22 -13.22
N TRP A 283 -14.29 10.24 -14.02
CA TRP A 283 -12.90 10.62 -14.25
C TRP A 283 -12.35 11.37 -13.02
N VAL A 284 -11.10 11.11 -12.67
CA VAL A 284 -10.43 11.72 -11.52
C VAL A 284 -9.15 12.37 -12.01
N GLU A 285 -9.00 13.67 -11.77
CA GLU A 285 -7.78 14.40 -12.08
C GLU A 285 -6.66 13.96 -11.14
N ASP A 286 -5.56 13.44 -11.70
CA ASP A 286 -4.36 13.18 -10.91
C ASP A 286 -3.59 14.47 -10.65
N LYS A 287 -3.61 14.94 -9.41
CA LYS A 287 -2.91 16.16 -8.99
C LYS A 287 -1.38 16.00 -8.97
N SER A 288 -0.85 14.79 -9.03
CA SER A 288 0.60 14.54 -9.10
C SER A 288 1.16 14.81 -10.49
N GLY A 289 0.32 14.78 -11.53
CA GLY A 289 0.73 14.96 -12.93
C GLY A 289 1.49 13.76 -13.50
N ASP A 290 1.58 12.66 -12.77
CA ASP A 290 2.33 11.46 -13.19
C ASP A 290 1.47 10.50 -14.02
N ARG A 291 0.13 10.67 -14.05
CA ARG A 291 -0.81 9.80 -14.75
C ARG A 291 -1.91 10.60 -15.43
N ASP A 292 -2.09 10.38 -16.71
CA ASP A 292 -3.02 11.17 -17.52
C ASP A 292 -4.49 10.78 -17.34
N ASP A 293 -4.81 9.49 -17.08
CA ASP A 293 -6.19 9.00 -17.05
C ASP A 293 -6.46 8.06 -15.87
N CYS A 294 -7.16 8.58 -14.86
CA CYS A 294 -7.63 7.83 -13.71
C CYS A 294 -9.16 7.84 -13.63
N TYR A 295 -9.73 6.72 -13.18
CA TYR A 295 -11.17 6.56 -13.05
C TYR A 295 -11.53 6.01 -11.67
N LYS A 296 -12.78 6.22 -11.29
CA LYS A 296 -13.39 5.71 -10.06
C LYS A 296 -14.82 5.27 -10.30
N ILE A 297 -15.24 4.22 -9.60
CA ILE A 297 -16.63 3.75 -9.62
C ILE A 297 -17.25 3.99 -8.26
N HIS A 298 -18.45 4.58 -8.27
CA HIS A 298 -19.21 4.72 -7.05
C HIS A 298 -19.53 3.33 -6.46
N PRO A 299 -19.37 3.08 -5.15
CA PRO A 299 -19.55 1.75 -4.57
C PRO A 299 -20.92 1.09 -4.85
N LEU A 300 -22.01 1.85 -4.91
CA LEU A 300 -23.33 1.28 -5.25
C LEU A 300 -23.41 0.85 -6.72
N ILE A 301 -22.78 1.59 -7.63
CA ILE A 301 -22.69 1.23 -9.05
C ILE A 301 -21.83 -0.03 -9.18
N ARG A 302 -20.71 -0.09 -8.48
CA ARG A 302 -19.84 -1.26 -8.46
C ARG A 302 -20.61 -2.53 -8.02
N GLU A 303 -21.37 -2.45 -6.93
CA GLU A 303 -22.16 -3.59 -6.46
C GLU A 303 -23.21 -4.02 -7.49
N PHE A 304 -23.87 -3.07 -8.16
CA PHE A 304 -24.77 -3.36 -9.28
C PHE A 304 -24.04 -4.07 -10.43
N LEU A 305 -22.89 -3.54 -10.86
CA LEU A 305 -22.08 -4.12 -11.94
C LEU A 305 -21.52 -5.51 -11.55
N LYS A 306 -21.14 -5.74 -10.28
CA LYS A 306 -20.74 -7.07 -9.78
C LYS A 306 -21.84 -8.11 -9.94
N VAL A 307 -23.09 -7.74 -9.70
CA VAL A 307 -24.21 -8.66 -9.91
C VAL A 307 -24.37 -8.99 -11.40
N LYS A 308 -24.17 -8.02 -12.29
CA LYS A 308 -24.17 -8.26 -13.75
C LYS A 308 -23.00 -9.17 -14.15
N GLN A 309 -21.81 -8.86 -13.67
CA GLN A 309 -20.59 -9.64 -13.91
C GLN A 309 -20.74 -11.10 -13.45
N ALA A 310 -21.33 -11.35 -12.28
CA ALA A 310 -21.55 -12.70 -11.76
C ALA A 310 -22.54 -13.52 -12.59
N ALA A 311 -23.44 -12.88 -13.34
CA ALA A 311 -24.40 -13.48 -14.23
C ALA A 311 -23.90 -13.61 -15.69
N SER A 312 -22.74 -13.06 -15.99
CA SER A 312 -22.14 -13.03 -17.33
C SER A 312 -21.59 -14.40 -17.72
N GLU A 313 -21.76 -14.76 -18.98
CA GLU A 313 -21.12 -15.96 -19.56
C GLU A 313 -19.59 -15.84 -19.58
N GLN A 314 -19.06 -14.61 -19.61
CA GLN A 314 -17.63 -14.30 -19.61
C GLN A 314 -17.04 -14.08 -18.21
N ALA A 315 -17.83 -14.30 -17.15
CA ALA A 315 -17.46 -13.97 -15.76
C ALA A 315 -16.06 -14.46 -15.35
N ASP A 316 -15.74 -15.71 -15.67
CA ASP A 316 -14.46 -16.31 -15.27
C ASP A 316 -13.29 -15.85 -16.13
N GLU A 317 -13.54 -15.50 -17.39
CA GLU A 317 -12.54 -14.94 -18.30
C GLU A 317 -12.15 -13.52 -17.86
N LEU A 318 -13.15 -12.69 -17.53
CA LEU A 318 -12.94 -11.35 -16.98
C LEU A 318 -12.14 -11.38 -15.67
N LYS A 319 -12.50 -12.28 -14.75
CA LYS A 319 -11.77 -12.45 -13.47
C LYS A 319 -10.31 -12.85 -13.71
N ARG A 320 -10.05 -13.78 -14.63
CA ARG A 320 -8.68 -14.20 -14.98
C ARG A 320 -7.88 -13.05 -15.57
N ALA A 321 -8.42 -12.35 -16.57
CA ALA A 321 -7.74 -11.23 -17.20
C ALA A 321 -7.41 -10.11 -16.19
N PHE A 322 -8.34 -9.78 -15.30
CA PHE A 322 -8.11 -8.83 -14.24
C PHE A 322 -7.04 -9.31 -13.23
N ALA A 323 -7.16 -10.55 -12.74
CA ALA A 323 -6.20 -11.13 -11.80
C ALA A 323 -4.78 -11.20 -12.38
N GLU A 324 -4.62 -11.62 -13.62
CA GLU A 324 -3.32 -11.64 -14.32
C GLU A 324 -2.74 -10.25 -14.53
N THR A 325 -3.60 -9.26 -14.79
CA THR A 325 -3.16 -7.86 -14.88
C THR A 325 -2.60 -7.38 -13.54
N MET A 326 -3.29 -7.65 -12.45
CA MET A 326 -2.82 -7.29 -11.11
C MET A 326 -1.53 -8.04 -10.74
N VAL A 327 -1.42 -9.31 -11.07
CA VAL A 327 -0.17 -10.08 -10.90
C VAL A 327 0.99 -9.46 -11.70
N ALA A 328 0.75 -9.04 -12.95
CA ALA A 328 1.79 -8.41 -13.76
C ALA A 328 2.29 -7.09 -13.14
N ILE A 329 1.44 -6.38 -12.41
CA ILE A 329 1.84 -5.17 -11.66
C ILE A 329 2.80 -5.54 -10.52
N THR A 330 2.60 -6.68 -9.84
CA THR A 330 3.49 -7.10 -8.75
C THR A 330 4.93 -7.33 -9.22
N GLN A 331 5.13 -7.76 -10.46
CA GLN A 331 6.44 -7.97 -11.06
C GLN A 331 7.20 -6.65 -11.32
N LYS A 332 6.48 -5.53 -11.35
CA LYS A 332 7.07 -4.18 -11.51
C LYS A 332 7.36 -3.51 -10.17
N PHE A 333 7.09 -4.18 -9.04
CA PHE A 333 7.37 -3.61 -7.72
C PHE A 333 8.87 -3.42 -7.55
N PRO A 334 9.32 -2.21 -7.21
CA PRO A 334 10.74 -1.94 -7.01
C PRO A 334 11.28 -2.70 -5.79
N GLU A 335 12.50 -3.15 -5.89
CA GLU A 335 13.25 -3.74 -4.79
C GLU A 335 14.56 -2.97 -4.57
N PRO A 336 14.81 -2.42 -3.39
CA PRO A 336 13.93 -2.33 -2.22
C PRO A 336 12.77 -1.35 -2.42
N ILE A 337 11.67 -1.56 -1.69
CA ILE A 337 10.56 -0.60 -1.64
C ILE A 337 11.03 0.60 -0.81
N THR A 338 11.32 1.70 -1.49
CA THR A 338 11.69 3.00 -0.88
C THR A 338 10.47 3.91 -0.80
N GLN A 339 10.57 4.99 -0.02
CA GLN A 339 9.49 5.96 0.06
C GLN A 339 9.13 6.58 -1.30
N GLN A 340 10.13 6.81 -2.15
CA GLN A 340 9.91 7.31 -3.51
C GLN A 340 9.18 6.29 -4.39
N SER A 341 9.50 5.00 -4.25
CA SER A 341 8.87 3.92 -5.01
C SER A 341 7.48 3.53 -4.49
N ILE A 342 7.13 3.85 -3.25
CA ILE A 342 5.77 3.64 -2.70
C ILE A 342 4.74 4.39 -3.53
N ASN A 343 5.03 5.62 -3.95
CA ASN A 343 4.11 6.43 -4.74
C ASN A 343 3.74 5.78 -6.09
N SER A 344 4.67 5.04 -6.71
CA SER A 344 4.42 4.39 -8.00
C SER A 344 3.51 3.15 -7.91
N VAL A 345 3.35 2.54 -6.71
CA VAL A 345 2.61 1.29 -6.54
C VAL A 345 1.42 1.38 -5.59
N LYS A 346 1.31 2.45 -4.79
CA LYS A 346 0.28 2.58 -3.74
C LYS A 346 -1.15 2.43 -4.26
N ASP A 347 -1.44 2.99 -5.44
CA ASP A 347 -2.80 2.98 -6.00
C ASP A 347 -3.19 1.58 -6.50
N ALA A 348 -2.22 0.70 -6.78
CA ALA A 348 -2.48 -0.69 -7.13
C ALA A 348 -2.82 -1.56 -5.90
N ILE A 349 -2.40 -1.15 -4.71
CA ILE A 349 -2.56 -1.96 -3.49
C ILE A 349 -4.02 -2.34 -3.18
N PRO A 350 -5.02 -1.42 -3.24
CA PRO A 350 -6.41 -1.79 -3.02
C PRO A 350 -6.91 -2.86 -4.00
N HIS A 351 -6.48 -2.77 -5.26
CA HIS A 351 -6.89 -3.70 -6.31
C HIS A 351 -6.20 -5.07 -6.19
N LEU A 352 -4.91 -5.09 -5.81
CA LEU A 352 -4.20 -6.31 -5.46
C LEU A 352 -4.83 -7.00 -4.24
N ALA A 353 -5.20 -6.23 -3.23
CA ALA A 353 -5.89 -6.73 -2.04
C ALA A 353 -7.27 -7.31 -2.39
N GLU A 354 -8.01 -6.70 -3.33
CA GLU A 354 -9.28 -7.25 -3.83
C GLU A 354 -9.08 -8.62 -4.48
N VAL A 355 -8.05 -8.78 -5.34
CA VAL A 355 -7.72 -10.08 -5.94
C VAL A 355 -7.35 -11.10 -4.88
N ALA A 356 -6.48 -10.73 -3.93
CA ALA A 356 -6.04 -11.63 -2.86
C ALA A 356 -7.17 -12.08 -1.92
N LYS A 357 -8.22 -11.26 -1.73
CA LYS A 357 -9.37 -11.57 -0.88
C LYS A 357 -10.48 -12.33 -1.59
N THR A 358 -10.73 -12.05 -2.86
CA THR A 358 -11.97 -12.47 -3.52
C THR A 358 -11.79 -13.23 -4.83
N LEU A 359 -10.60 -13.20 -5.43
CA LEU A 359 -10.34 -13.73 -6.77
C LEU A 359 -9.13 -14.68 -6.83
N THR A 360 -8.73 -15.26 -5.70
CA THR A 360 -7.59 -16.20 -5.66
C THR A 360 -7.77 -17.38 -6.62
N ASP A 361 -9.00 -17.84 -6.85
CA ASP A 361 -9.30 -18.93 -7.77
C ASP A 361 -9.06 -18.55 -9.25
N ALA A 362 -9.06 -17.26 -9.56
CA ALA A 362 -8.75 -16.76 -10.90
C ALA A 362 -7.24 -16.56 -11.13
N VAL A 363 -6.42 -16.67 -10.08
CA VAL A 363 -4.96 -16.58 -10.15
C VAL A 363 -4.37 -17.96 -10.42
N SER A 364 -3.44 -18.05 -11.37
CA SER A 364 -2.73 -19.30 -11.62
C SER A 364 -1.85 -19.70 -10.43
N ASP A 365 -1.67 -20.99 -10.22
CA ASP A 365 -0.88 -21.55 -9.12
C ASP A 365 0.52 -20.95 -9.06
N LYS A 366 1.16 -20.82 -10.20
CA LYS A 366 2.50 -20.21 -10.38
C LYS A 366 2.62 -18.78 -9.84
N ASN A 367 1.52 -18.03 -9.85
CA ASN A 367 1.50 -16.61 -9.55
C ASN A 367 0.84 -16.31 -8.18
N LEU A 368 0.28 -17.32 -7.54
CA LEU A 368 -0.53 -17.13 -6.33
C LEU A 368 0.25 -16.49 -5.19
N ILE A 369 1.46 -16.98 -4.94
CA ILE A 369 2.32 -16.47 -3.87
C ILE A 369 2.74 -15.01 -4.11
N LEU A 370 2.91 -14.60 -5.36
CA LEU A 370 3.40 -13.25 -5.72
C LEU A 370 2.49 -12.14 -5.20
N LEU A 371 1.17 -12.35 -5.21
CA LEU A 371 0.20 -11.39 -4.69
C LEU A 371 0.45 -11.09 -3.20
N PHE A 372 0.51 -12.14 -2.40
CA PHE A 372 0.66 -12.02 -0.95
C PHE A 372 2.04 -11.51 -0.56
N VAL A 373 3.08 -11.98 -1.25
CA VAL A 373 4.45 -11.53 -1.03
C VAL A 373 4.59 -10.04 -1.37
N SER A 374 3.99 -9.58 -2.46
CA SER A 374 4.07 -8.16 -2.86
C SER A 374 3.32 -7.26 -1.89
N LEU A 375 2.12 -7.65 -1.45
CA LEU A 375 1.37 -6.93 -0.42
C LEU A 375 2.15 -6.91 0.91
N GLY A 376 2.67 -8.06 1.34
CA GLY A 376 3.49 -8.14 2.55
C GLY A 376 4.77 -7.30 2.47
N LYS A 377 5.49 -7.33 1.34
CA LYS A 377 6.68 -6.51 1.09
C LYS A 377 6.33 -5.02 1.10
N PHE A 378 5.21 -4.61 0.48
CA PHE A 378 4.76 -3.22 0.47
C PHE A 378 4.58 -2.68 1.89
N TYR A 379 3.83 -3.37 2.73
CA TYR A 379 3.61 -2.95 4.11
C TYR A 379 4.87 -3.08 4.98
N LYS A 380 5.65 -4.16 4.80
CA LYS A 380 6.93 -4.35 5.49
C LYS A 380 7.92 -3.23 5.19
N GLY A 381 8.04 -2.81 3.93
CA GLY A 381 8.93 -1.72 3.50
C GLY A 381 8.60 -0.37 4.17
N GLN A 382 7.34 -0.17 4.52
CA GLN A 382 6.88 1.01 5.27
C GLN A 382 6.95 0.84 6.80
N GLY A 383 7.36 -0.35 7.29
CA GLY A 383 7.36 -0.69 8.69
C GLY A 383 5.98 -0.99 9.28
N LEU A 384 5.00 -1.19 8.44
CA LEU A 384 3.64 -1.58 8.83
C LEU A 384 3.58 -3.10 9.04
N TYR A 385 4.34 -3.59 10.02
CA TYR A 385 4.52 -5.03 10.25
C TYR A 385 3.22 -5.76 10.59
N ALA A 386 2.26 -5.11 11.25
CA ALA A 386 0.97 -5.72 11.55
C ALA A 386 0.19 -6.00 10.25
N SER A 387 0.13 -5.04 9.33
CA SER A 387 -0.51 -5.23 8.02
C SER A 387 0.21 -6.25 7.15
N ALA A 388 1.55 -6.25 7.16
CA ALA A 388 2.33 -7.26 6.45
C ALA A 388 2.06 -8.67 7.02
N GLN A 389 1.88 -8.80 8.35
CA GLN A 389 1.59 -10.05 9.02
C GLN A 389 0.26 -10.64 8.55
N GLU A 390 -0.78 -9.82 8.44
CA GLU A 390 -2.10 -10.27 7.96
C GLU A 390 -2.00 -10.95 6.58
N TRP A 391 -1.22 -10.40 5.66
CA TRP A 391 -1.05 -10.98 4.33
C TRP A 391 -0.21 -12.26 4.34
N TYR A 392 0.89 -12.30 5.10
CA TYR A 392 1.70 -13.51 5.19
C TYR A 392 1.00 -14.64 5.94
N GLU A 393 0.21 -14.33 6.99
CA GLU A 393 -0.60 -15.32 7.70
C GLU A 393 -1.75 -15.89 6.84
N GLN A 394 -2.31 -15.11 5.93
CA GLN A 394 -3.30 -15.61 4.95
C GLN A 394 -2.64 -16.43 3.84
N CYS A 395 -1.41 -16.08 3.43
CA CYS A 395 -0.68 -16.77 2.38
C CYS A 395 -0.39 -18.24 2.74
N VAL A 396 0.12 -18.50 3.94
CA VAL A 396 0.57 -19.84 4.36
C VAL A 396 -0.52 -20.91 4.21
N PRO A 397 -1.71 -20.78 4.82
CA PRO A 397 -2.75 -21.82 4.70
C PRO A 397 -3.33 -21.90 3.29
N LEU A 398 -3.35 -20.81 2.53
CA LEU A 398 -3.83 -20.83 1.16
C LEU A 398 -2.89 -21.62 0.24
N ILE A 399 -1.58 -21.37 0.33
CA ILE A 399 -0.57 -22.12 -0.42
C ILE A 399 -0.58 -23.59 0.00
N GLU A 400 -0.65 -23.88 1.31
CA GLU A 400 -0.77 -25.25 1.82
C GLU A 400 -1.97 -25.98 1.22
N SER A 401 -3.15 -25.35 1.21
CA SER A 401 -4.39 -25.98 0.75
C SER A 401 -4.42 -26.18 -0.77
N ARG A 402 -3.81 -25.29 -1.54
CA ARG A 402 -3.90 -25.28 -3.01
C ARG A 402 -2.74 -26.00 -3.69
N LEU A 403 -1.52 -25.81 -3.20
CA LEU A 403 -0.30 -26.40 -3.78
C LEU A 403 0.23 -27.60 -2.96
N GLY A 404 -0.14 -27.66 -1.69
CA GLY A 404 0.30 -28.72 -0.78
C GLY A 404 1.61 -28.41 -0.04
N LYS A 405 1.87 -29.19 1.01
CA LYS A 405 3.05 -29.02 1.89
C LYS A 405 4.39 -29.35 1.24
N GLN A 406 4.39 -29.93 0.05
CA GLN A 406 5.63 -30.30 -0.66
C GLN A 406 5.98 -29.30 -1.75
N ASP A 407 5.21 -28.23 -1.90
CA ASP A 407 5.47 -27.19 -2.89
C ASP A 407 6.55 -26.21 -2.38
N PRO A 408 7.51 -25.78 -3.22
CA PRO A 408 8.52 -24.78 -2.87
C PRO A 408 7.95 -23.46 -2.38
N ASP A 409 6.79 -23.04 -2.90
CA ASP A 409 6.11 -21.81 -2.49
C ASP A 409 5.58 -21.89 -1.06
N PHE A 410 5.26 -23.10 -0.57
CA PHE A 410 4.92 -23.27 0.84
C PHE A 410 6.11 -22.98 1.74
N ALA A 411 7.32 -23.45 1.38
CA ALA A 411 8.54 -23.10 2.12
C ALA A 411 8.84 -21.59 2.06
N THR A 412 8.60 -20.97 0.89
CA THR A 412 8.78 -19.54 0.69
C THR A 412 7.80 -18.73 1.54
N SER A 413 6.54 -19.14 1.65
CA SER A 413 5.54 -18.47 2.49
C SER A 413 5.89 -18.55 3.98
N LEU A 414 6.35 -19.72 4.46
CA LEU A 414 6.82 -19.92 5.83
C LEU A 414 8.03 -19.01 6.14
N ASN A 415 9.01 -18.98 5.22
CA ASN A 415 10.21 -18.16 5.36
C ASN A 415 9.89 -16.66 5.45
N ASN A 416 8.95 -16.15 4.63
CA ASN A 416 8.55 -14.75 4.65
C ASN A 416 7.84 -14.38 5.96
N LEU A 417 6.97 -15.26 6.48
CA LEU A 417 6.31 -15.07 7.77
C LEU A 417 7.34 -15.11 8.92
N ALA A 418 8.30 -16.04 8.87
CA ALA A 418 9.39 -16.13 9.84
C ALA A 418 10.27 -14.89 9.86
N ASN A 419 10.64 -14.37 8.67
CA ASN A 419 11.39 -13.12 8.53
C ASN A 419 10.65 -11.96 9.21
N LEU A 420 9.33 -11.86 9.03
CA LEU A 420 8.53 -10.82 9.66
C LEU A 420 8.51 -10.96 11.18
N TYR A 421 8.30 -12.17 11.71
CA TYR A 421 8.37 -12.40 13.17
C TYR A 421 9.76 -12.11 13.73
N SER A 422 10.83 -12.43 13.01
CA SER A 422 12.19 -12.08 13.40
C SER A 422 12.40 -10.56 13.51
N LEU A 423 11.92 -9.81 12.51
CA LEU A 423 11.96 -8.33 12.53
C LEU A 423 11.14 -7.73 13.68
N GLN A 424 10.09 -8.41 14.13
CA GLN A 424 9.29 -8.05 15.30
C GLN A 424 9.94 -8.48 16.63
N GLY A 425 11.12 -9.13 16.63
CA GLY A 425 11.76 -9.69 17.84
C GLY A 425 11.02 -10.93 18.39
N ARG A 426 10.05 -11.48 17.66
CA ARG A 426 9.25 -12.65 18.08
C ARG A 426 9.95 -13.95 17.67
N TYR A 427 11.18 -14.12 18.14
CA TYR A 427 12.09 -15.21 17.74
C TYR A 427 11.52 -16.61 17.99
N ASN A 428 10.76 -16.80 19.08
CA ASN A 428 10.10 -18.07 19.40
C ASN A 428 9.06 -18.50 18.37
N LYS A 429 8.46 -17.55 17.61
CA LYS A 429 7.56 -17.85 16.50
C LYS A 429 8.30 -18.02 15.18
N ALA A 430 9.40 -17.29 14.98
CA ALA A 430 10.18 -17.33 13.76
C ALA A 430 10.96 -18.65 13.62
N GLU A 431 11.59 -19.13 14.70
CA GLU A 431 12.47 -20.30 14.66
C GLU A 431 11.81 -21.56 14.08
N PRO A 432 10.63 -22.02 14.56
CA PRO A 432 10.00 -23.23 14.01
C PRO A 432 9.62 -23.09 12.53
N LEU A 433 9.26 -21.89 12.07
CA LEU A 433 8.91 -21.65 10.68
C LEU A 433 10.15 -21.72 9.77
N TYR A 434 11.28 -21.11 10.20
CA TYR A 434 12.55 -21.22 9.47
C TYR A 434 13.04 -22.67 9.39
N GLN A 435 12.97 -23.41 10.50
CA GLN A 435 13.35 -24.83 10.53
C GLN A 435 12.48 -25.67 9.60
N GLN A 436 11.17 -25.41 9.58
CA GLN A 436 10.24 -26.10 8.69
C GLN A 436 10.52 -25.74 7.22
N ALA A 437 10.75 -24.46 6.90
CA ALA A 437 11.08 -24.01 5.56
C ALA A 437 12.41 -24.64 5.07
N LEU A 438 13.44 -24.65 5.93
CA LEU A 438 14.74 -25.27 5.64
C LEU A 438 14.61 -26.77 5.34
N ALA A 439 13.94 -27.51 6.23
CA ALA A 439 13.73 -28.96 6.06
C ALA A 439 12.94 -29.27 4.78
N LEU A 440 11.96 -28.43 4.44
CA LEU A 440 11.17 -28.61 3.23
C LEU A 440 12.00 -28.35 1.97
N ARG A 441 12.74 -27.23 1.93
CA ARG A 441 13.62 -26.91 0.78
C ARG A 441 14.68 -27.98 0.56
N GLY A 442 15.33 -28.48 1.62
CA GLY A 442 16.29 -29.56 1.51
C GLY A 442 15.69 -30.83 0.90
N ARG A 443 14.44 -31.15 1.26
CA ARG A 443 13.74 -32.35 0.76
C ARG A 443 13.23 -32.20 -0.68
N VAL A 444 12.72 -31.02 -1.04
CA VAL A 444 12.02 -30.81 -2.33
C VAL A 444 12.95 -30.30 -3.42
N LEU A 445 13.81 -29.34 -3.09
CA LEU A 445 14.73 -28.71 -4.03
C LEU A 445 16.13 -29.36 -3.99
N GLY A 446 16.45 -30.04 -2.89
CA GLY A 446 17.79 -30.54 -2.60
C GLY A 446 18.66 -29.54 -1.84
N GLU A 447 19.67 -30.05 -1.15
CA GLU A 447 20.56 -29.21 -0.34
C GLU A 447 21.48 -28.32 -1.19
N GLU A 448 21.64 -28.62 -2.47
CA GLU A 448 22.46 -27.80 -3.40
C GLU A 448 21.67 -26.66 -4.06
N HIS A 449 20.39 -26.50 -3.77
CA HIS A 449 19.60 -25.42 -4.33
C HIS A 449 19.88 -24.07 -3.63
N PRO A 450 19.98 -22.94 -4.37
CA PRO A 450 20.26 -21.62 -3.79
C PRO A 450 19.32 -21.20 -2.68
N ASP A 451 18.04 -21.57 -2.76
CA ASP A 451 17.04 -21.29 -1.75
C ASP A 451 17.29 -22.02 -0.42
N PHE A 452 17.96 -23.17 -0.46
CA PHE A 452 18.35 -23.86 0.77
C PHE A 452 19.42 -23.06 1.51
N ALA A 453 20.42 -22.52 0.80
CA ALA A 453 21.41 -21.62 1.37
C ALA A 453 20.78 -20.33 1.93
N THR A 454 19.78 -19.78 1.24
CA THR A 454 19.00 -18.65 1.76
C THR A 454 18.31 -18.99 3.09
N SER A 455 17.72 -20.19 3.22
CA SER A 455 17.09 -20.63 4.48
C SER A 455 18.11 -20.82 5.61
N LEU A 456 19.30 -21.34 5.32
CA LEU A 456 20.39 -21.44 6.28
C LEU A 456 20.81 -20.08 6.80
N ASN A 457 21.00 -19.10 5.91
CA ASN A 457 21.35 -17.72 6.28
C ASN A 457 20.30 -17.06 7.16
N ASN A 458 19.01 -17.24 6.84
CA ASN A 458 17.93 -16.63 7.59
C ASN A 458 17.82 -17.24 9.00
N LEU A 459 17.99 -18.55 9.14
CA LEU A 459 18.03 -19.22 10.43
C LEU A 459 19.27 -18.83 11.23
N ALA A 460 20.43 -18.70 10.58
CA ALA A 460 21.67 -18.24 11.20
C ALA A 460 21.54 -16.79 11.70
N ASN A 461 20.93 -15.89 10.92
CA ASN A 461 20.62 -14.53 11.35
C ASN A 461 19.73 -14.52 12.60
N LEU A 462 18.71 -15.39 12.66
CA LEU A 462 17.88 -15.52 13.85
C LEU A 462 18.70 -15.92 15.08
N TYR A 463 19.57 -16.91 14.96
CA TYR A 463 20.45 -17.37 16.04
C TYR A 463 21.45 -16.29 16.46
N PHE A 464 21.98 -15.53 15.51
CA PHE A 464 22.83 -14.37 15.79
C PHE A 464 22.09 -13.34 16.68
N PHE A 465 20.86 -12.96 16.34
CA PHE A 465 20.06 -12.03 17.14
C PHE A 465 19.64 -12.59 18.51
N GLN A 466 19.59 -13.92 18.65
CA GLN A 466 19.38 -14.58 19.94
C GLN A 466 20.66 -14.71 20.78
N GLY A 467 21.84 -14.33 20.26
CA GLY A 467 23.14 -14.51 20.91
C GLY A 467 23.68 -15.96 20.84
N ARG A 468 23.06 -16.84 20.03
CA ARG A 468 23.47 -18.24 19.79
C ARG A 468 24.55 -18.27 18.71
N TYR A 469 25.69 -17.65 18.99
CA TYR A 469 26.74 -17.40 17.99
C TYR A 469 27.39 -18.65 17.39
N GLU A 470 27.57 -19.71 18.17
CA GLU A 470 28.16 -20.97 17.69
C GLU A 470 27.27 -21.66 16.65
N GLU A 471 25.95 -21.68 16.91
CA GLU A 471 24.96 -22.24 16.00
C GLU A 471 24.84 -21.39 14.74
N ALA A 472 24.85 -20.06 14.87
CA ALA A 472 24.88 -19.13 13.73
C ALA A 472 26.13 -19.33 12.87
N GLU A 473 27.33 -19.46 13.47
CA GLU A 473 28.59 -19.71 12.77
C GLU A 473 28.55 -21.00 11.95
N ALA A 474 27.99 -22.07 12.53
CA ALA A 474 27.87 -23.35 11.84
C ALA A 474 26.98 -23.26 10.59
N LEU A 475 25.82 -22.60 10.70
CA LEU A 475 24.89 -22.45 9.59
C LEU A 475 25.42 -21.51 8.50
N TYR A 476 26.09 -20.39 8.86
CA TYR A 476 26.72 -19.51 7.87
C TYR A 476 27.83 -20.23 7.09
N LYS A 477 28.66 -21.05 7.77
CA LYS A 477 29.69 -21.84 7.10
C LYS A 477 29.09 -22.86 6.15
N GLN A 478 28.00 -23.54 6.58
CA GLN A 478 27.28 -24.47 5.73
C GLN A 478 26.71 -23.80 4.49
N ALA A 479 26.06 -22.61 4.66
CA ALA A 479 25.55 -21.83 3.54
C ALA A 479 26.66 -21.40 2.57
N LEU A 480 27.82 -20.98 3.13
CA LEU A 480 28.98 -20.54 2.35
C LEU A 480 29.57 -21.69 1.50
N GLU A 481 29.82 -22.85 2.13
CA GLU A 481 30.33 -24.04 1.45
C GLU A 481 29.39 -24.53 0.33
N LEU A 482 28.11 -24.52 0.62
CA LEU A 482 27.06 -24.95 -0.30
C LEU A 482 27.00 -24.04 -1.52
N THR A 483 26.98 -22.72 -1.29
CA THR A 483 26.92 -21.74 -2.36
C THR A 483 28.20 -21.77 -3.20
N GLY A 484 29.36 -22.00 -2.58
CA GLY A 484 30.63 -22.20 -3.29
C GLY A 484 30.58 -23.38 -4.26
N ARG A 485 30.07 -24.54 -3.80
CA ARG A 485 29.89 -25.72 -4.67
C ARG A 485 28.89 -25.51 -5.81
N VAL A 486 27.80 -24.80 -5.56
CA VAL A 486 26.80 -24.46 -6.59
C VAL A 486 27.41 -23.60 -7.70
N LEU A 487 28.32 -22.71 -7.34
CA LEU A 487 29.01 -21.82 -8.30
C LEU A 487 30.07 -22.55 -9.17
N GLU A 488 30.60 -23.68 -8.73
CA GLU A 488 31.46 -24.54 -9.53
C GLU A 488 30.71 -25.27 -10.64
N GLY A 489 29.37 -25.38 -10.53
CA GLY A 489 28.46 -25.92 -11.53
C GLY A 489 27.78 -24.82 -12.35
N GLU A 490 27.43 -25.11 -13.61
CA GLU A 490 26.63 -24.20 -14.45
C GLU A 490 25.17 -24.17 -14.00
N HIS A 491 24.88 -23.59 -12.83
CA HIS A 491 23.50 -23.49 -12.33
C HIS A 491 22.75 -22.31 -12.99
N PRO A 492 21.49 -22.48 -13.43
CA PRO A 492 20.71 -21.41 -14.07
C PRO A 492 20.55 -20.15 -13.20
N ASP A 493 20.55 -20.29 -11.87
CA ASP A 493 20.43 -19.18 -10.92
C ASP A 493 21.78 -18.65 -10.40
N PHE A 494 22.77 -18.57 -11.29
CA PHE A 494 24.14 -18.14 -10.96
C PHE A 494 24.21 -16.80 -10.22
N VAL A 495 23.43 -15.80 -10.67
CA VAL A 495 23.38 -14.47 -10.03
C VAL A 495 22.82 -14.55 -8.61
N THR A 496 21.76 -15.32 -8.41
CA THR A 496 21.17 -15.55 -7.08
C THR A 496 22.16 -16.25 -6.15
N SER A 497 22.90 -17.22 -6.67
CA SER A 497 23.93 -17.94 -5.92
C SER A 497 25.08 -17.01 -5.50
N LEU A 498 25.55 -16.14 -6.40
CA LEU A 498 26.56 -15.14 -6.06
C LEU A 498 26.10 -14.15 -4.99
N ASN A 499 24.85 -13.68 -5.06
CA ASN A 499 24.26 -12.80 -4.04
C ASN A 499 24.18 -13.51 -2.68
N ASN A 500 23.77 -14.77 -2.67
CA ASN A 500 23.74 -15.57 -1.44
C ASN A 500 25.13 -15.78 -0.86
N LEU A 501 26.13 -15.98 -1.71
CA LEU A 501 27.53 -16.10 -1.28
C LEU A 501 28.01 -14.81 -0.62
N ALA A 502 27.82 -13.67 -1.29
CA ALA A 502 28.21 -12.36 -0.75
C ALA A 502 27.49 -12.08 0.60
N THR A 503 26.21 -12.41 0.68
CA THR A 503 25.42 -12.27 1.91
C THR A 503 25.94 -13.16 3.04
N SER A 504 26.24 -14.44 2.75
CA SER A 504 26.78 -15.39 3.74
C SER A 504 28.13 -14.94 4.27
N LEU A 505 29.02 -14.48 3.37
CA LEU A 505 30.34 -13.94 3.72
C LEU A 505 30.21 -12.72 4.64
N ASN A 506 29.36 -11.77 4.27
CA ASN A 506 29.18 -10.56 5.06
C ASN A 506 28.57 -10.84 6.44
N ASN A 507 27.60 -11.75 6.54
CA ASN A 507 26.99 -12.13 7.80
C ASN A 507 27.97 -12.88 8.71
N LEU A 508 28.76 -13.78 8.16
CA LEU A 508 29.82 -14.47 8.93
C LEU A 508 30.93 -13.50 9.36
N ALA A 509 31.29 -12.55 8.52
CA ALA A 509 32.22 -11.48 8.87
C ALA A 509 31.68 -10.61 10.01
N ASN A 510 30.41 -10.21 9.96
CA ASN A 510 29.75 -9.48 11.05
C ASN A 510 29.78 -10.29 12.36
N LEU A 511 29.52 -11.59 12.31
CA LEU A 511 29.61 -12.46 13.49
C LEU A 511 31.02 -12.44 14.11
N TYR A 512 32.06 -12.63 13.29
CA TYR A 512 33.44 -12.58 13.76
C TYR A 512 33.83 -11.18 14.26
N PHE A 513 33.35 -10.12 13.63
CA PHE A 513 33.54 -8.76 14.08
C PHE A 513 32.96 -8.54 15.51
N PHE A 514 31.72 -8.99 15.76
CA PHE A 514 31.09 -8.90 17.08
C PHE A 514 31.78 -9.78 18.14
N GLN A 515 32.48 -10.83 17.72
CA GLN A 515 33.32 -11.66 18.59
C GLN A 515 34.76 -11.11 18.73
N GLU A 516 35.05 -9.92 18.21
CA GLU A 516 36.39 -9.30 18.16
C GLU A 516 37.47 -10.14 17.44
N ARG A 517 37.04 -11.10 16.59
CA ARG A 517 37.91 -11.97 15.76
C ARG A 517 38.19 -11.29 14.42
N TYR A 518 38.84 -10.14 14.48
CA TYR A 518 39.04 -9.26 13.31
C TYR A 518 39.88 -9.88 12.20
N ASP A 519 40.83 -10.73 12.57
CA ASP A 519 41.66 -11.52 11.66
C ASP A 519 40.84 -12.43 10.74
N LYS A 520 39.72 -12.93 11.23
CA LYS A 520 38.80 -13.76 10.45
C LYS A 520 37.74 -12.94 9.71
N ALA A 521 37.35 -11.80 10.24
CA ALA A 521 36.35 -10.94 9.65
C ALA A 521 36.86 -10.24 8.37
N GLU A 522 38.10 -9.73 8.38
CA GLU A 522 38.67 -8.94 7.27
C GLU A 522 38.66 -9.66 5.91
N PRO A 523 39.16 -10.88 5.79
CA PRO A 523 39.18 -11.57 4.51
C PRO A 523 37.76 -11.84 3.96
N LEU A 524 36.79 -12.10 4.86
CA LEU A 524 35.41 -12.35 4.47
C LEU A 524 34.71 -11.08 3.99
N TYR A 525 34.94 -9.93 4.63
CA TYR A 525 34.43 -8.65 4.18
C TYR A 525 35.00 -8.26 2.79
N ASN A 526 36.28 -8.50 2.57
CA ASN A 526 36.89 -8.23 1.28
C ASN A 526 36.32 -9.12 0.16
N GLN A 527 36.14 -10.42 0.41
CA GLN A 527 35.49 -11.33 -0.54
C GLN A 527 34.02 -10.93 -0.79
N ALA A 528 33.26 -10.56 0.26
CA ALA A 528 31.89 -10.08 0.10
C ALA A 528 31.82 -8.79 -0.74
N LEU A 529 32.75 -7.87 -0.52
CA LEU A 529 32.84 -6.62 -1.28
C LEU A 529 33.13 -6.88 -2.75
N GLU A 530 34.11 -7.72 -3.05
CA GLU A 530 34.48 -8.10 -4.44
C GLU A 530 33.26 -8.72 -5.16
N LEU A 531 32.62 -9.69 -4.54
CA LEU A 531 31.44 -10.35 -5.12
C LEU A 531 30.28 -9.38 -5.33
N THR A 532 29.99 -8.52 -4.36
CA THR A 532 28.91 -7.51 -4.48
C THR A 532 29.21 -6.55 -5.65
N GLY A 533 30.47 -6.14 -5.80
CA GLY A 533 30.90 -5.32 -6.92
C GLY A 533 30.74 -6.01 -8.27
N MET A 534 31.07 -7.30 -8.36
CA MET A 534 30.91 -8.10 -9.59
C MET A 534 29.44 -8.31 -9.97
N VAL A 535 28.55 -8.56 -9.00
CA VAL A 535 27.16 -8.96 -9.25
C VAL A 535 26.24 -7.75 -9.42
N LEU A 536 26.32 -6.78 -8.52
CA LEU A 536 25.44 -5.62 -8.47
C LEU A 536 26.08 -4.35 -9.06
N GLY A 537 27.40 -4.38 -9.21
CA GLY A 537 28.21 -3.24 -9.63
C GLY A 537 28.61 -2.32 -8.47
N GLU A 538 29.73 -1.65 -8.64
CA GLU A 538 30.32 -0.75 -7.63
C GLU A 538 29.46 0.49 -7.31
N LYS A 539 28.40 0.71 -8.08
CA LYS A 539 27.46 1.83 -7.85
C LYS A 539 26.23 1.42 -7.07
N HIS A 540 26.09 0.15 -6.70
CA HIS A 540 24.90 -0.34 -5.99
C HIS A 540 24.93 0.04 -4.50
N PRO A 541 23.78 0.38 -3.85
CA PRO A 541 23.74 0.70 -2.43
C PRO A 541 24.29 -0.41 -1.52
N ASP A 542 24.15 -1.68 -1.88
CA ASP A 542 24.67 -2.81 -1.11
C ASP A 542 26.20 -2.88 -1.16
N PHE A 543 26.82 -2.46 -2.27
CA PHE A 543 28.27 -2.31 -2.34
C PHE A 543 28.77 -1.26 -1.34
N ALA A 544 28.05 -0.12 -1.22
CA ALA A 544 28.35 0.89 -0.20
C ALA A 544 28.15 0.36 1.23
N THR A 545 27.21 -0.57 1.43
CA THR A 545 27.00 -1.22 2.73
C THR A 545 28.17 -2.12 3.09
N SER A 546 28.69 -2.91 2.14
CA SER A 546 29.89 -3.74 2.33
C SER A 546 31.15 -2.91 2.61
N LEU A 547 31.32 -1.78 1.88
CA LEU A 547 32.39 -0.81 2.15
C LEU A 547 32.32 -0.25 3.57
N ASN A 548 31.12 0.12 4.01
CA ASN A 548 30.93 0.67 5.37
C ASN A 548 31.20 -0.37 6.47
N SER A 549 30.87 -1.63 6.24
CA SER A 549 31.17 -2.74 7.16
C SER A 549 32.67 -2.98 7.27
N LEU A 550 33.39 -2.97 6.15
CA LEU A 550 34.84 -3.06 6.13
C LEU A 550 35.50 -1.84 6.79
N ALA A 551 35.00 -0.65 6.55
CA ALA A 551 35.46 0.58 7.21
C ALA A 551 35.28 0.53 8.73
N ASN A 552 34.16 0.00 9.22
CA ASN A 552 33.93 -0.23 10.65
C ASN A 552 35.00 -1.17 11.23
N LEU A 553 35.36 -2.24 10.53
CA LEU A 553 36.42 -3.15 10.95
C LEU A 553 37.75 -2.42 11.08
N TYR A 554 38.16 -1.68 10.04
CA TYR A 554 39.41 -0.90 10.07
C TYR A 554 39.42 0.15 11.18
N PHE A 555 38.31 0.80 11.45
CA PHE A 555 38.14 1.72 12.57
C PHE A 555 38.44 1.06 13.92
N PHE A 556 37.88 -0.11 14.18
CA PHE A 556 38.10 -0.84 15.44
C PHE A 556 39.52 -1.40 15.54
N GLN A 557 40.17 -1.70 14.40
CA GLN A 557 41.59 -2.04 14.33
C GLN A 557 42.52 -0.82 14.44
N ARG A 558 41.99 0.42 14.56
CA ARG A 558 42.72 1.69 14.54
C ARG A 558 43.47 1.99 13.25
N ARG A 559 43.08 1.36 12.15
CA ARG A 559 43.56 1.62 10.78
C ARG A 559 42.75 2.77 10.18
N TYR A 560 42.96 3.96 10.74
CA TYR A 560 42.06 5.11 10.49
C TYR A 560 42.09 5.61 9.04
N ASP A 561 43.26 5.60 8.38
CA ASP A 561 43.38 6.06 7.00
C ASP A 561 42.58 5.15 6.03
N GLU A 562 42.66 3.84 6.25
CA GLU A 562 41.90 2.87 5.46
C GLU A 562 40.41 2.95 5.75
N ALA A 563 40.04 3.17 6.99
CA ALA A 563 38.63 3.38 7.37
C ALA A 563 38.08 4.65 6.70
N GLU A 564 38.82 5.77 6.74
CA GLU A 564 38.42 7.03 6.13
C GLU A 564 38.17 6.89 4.62
N LEU A 565 39.08 6.18 3.93
CA LEU A 565 38.95 5.90 2.49
C LEU A 565 37.64 5.18 2.19
N ARG A 566 37.37 4.06 2.89
CA ARG A 566 36.18 3.25 2.63
C ARG A 566 34.87 3.93 3.05
N TYR A 567 34.87 4.70 4.14
CA TYR A 567 33.69 5.52 4.51
C TYR A 567 33.38 6.58 3.46
N ASN A 568 34.39 7.25 2.90
CA ASN A 568 34.19 8.25 1.85
C ASN A 568 33.67 7.62 0.56
N GLU A 569 34.19 6.46 0.14
CA GLU A 569 33.69 5.72 -1.01
C GLU A 569 32.21 5.35 -0.82
N ALA A 570 31.84 4.79 0.33
CA ALA A 570 30.45 4.46 0.66
C ALA A 570 29.53 5.70 0.66
N LEU A 571 30.03 6.80 1.23
CA LEU A 571 29.30 8.07 1.30
C LEU A 571 28.98 8.62 -0.08
N GLU A 572 29.97 8.65 -1.00
CA GLU A 572 29.78 9.16 -2.36
C GLU A 572 28.82 8.28 -3.18
N ILE A 573 28.85 6.96 -3.03
CA ILE A 573 27.90 6.06 -3.68
C ILE A 573 26.48 6.34 -3.17
N ARG A 574 26.27 6.35 -1.84
CA ARG A 574 24.95 6.62 -1.23
C ARG A 574 24.41 7.99 -1.60
N LYS A 575 25.26 9.02 -1.59
CA LYS A 575 24.90 10.38 -2.01
C LYS A 575 24.37 10.42 -3.45
N ARG A 576 25.03 9.72 -4.36
CA ARG A 576 24.69 9.72 -5.79
C ARG A 576 23.44 8.90 -6.08
N VAL A 577 23.26 7.74 -5.42
CA VAL A 577 22.22 6.77 -5.75
C VAL A 577 20.97 6.96 -4.92
N LEU A 578 21.12 7.22 -3.63
CA LEU A 578 20.00 7.38 -2.69
C LEU A 578 19.63 8.85 -2.43
N GLY A 579 20.54 9.77 -2.75
CA GLY A 579 20.39 11.20 -2.46
C GLY A 579 20.84 11.59 -1.04
N LYS A 580 21.03 12.90 -0.85
CA LYS A 580 21.52 13.47 0.42
C LYS A 580 20.53 13.39 1.59
N GLU A 581 19.26 13.15 1.29
CA GLU A 581 18.18 13.09 2.28
C GLU A 581 17.94 11.64 2.78
N HIS A 582 18.69 10.66 2.25
CA HIS A 582 18.45 9.27 2.59
C HIS A 582 19.06 8.91 3.96
N PRO A 583 18.36 8.14 4.83
CA PRO A 583 18.88 7.73 6.14
C PRO A 583 20.22 6.98 6.10
N ASP A 584 20.45 6.17 5.04
CA ASP A 584 21.72 5.46 4.91
C ASP A 584 22.88 6.42 4.59
N PHE A 585 22.61 7.55 3.92
CA PHE A 585 23.61 8.60 3.74
C PHE A 585 23.98 9.23 5.10
N ALA A 586 22.97 9.51 5.96
CA ALA A 586 23.19 9.99 7.33
C ALA A 586 23.97 8.97 8.19
N THR A 587 23.72 7.66 7.99
CA THR A 587 24.49 6.60 8.65
C THR A 587 25.98 6.67 8.27
N SER A 588 26.30 6.86 6.98
CA SER A 588 27.70 7.01 6.53
C SER A 588 28.35 8.26 7.12
N LEU A 589 27.61 9.40 7.14
CA LEU A 589 28.09 10.63 7.78
C LEU A 589 28.43 10.41 9.27
N SER A 590 27.55 9.73 10.00
CA SER A 590 27.76 9.44 11.43
C SER A 590 28.94 8.51 11.66
N SER A 591 29.15 7.52 10.80
CA SER A 591 30.30 6.62 10.89
C SER A 591 31.62 7.35 10.65
N LEU A 592 31.67 8.21 9.64
CA LEU A 592 32.84 9.05 9.33
C LEU A 592 33.07 10.09 10.46
N ALA A 593 32.01 10.68 11.02
CA ALA A 593 32.12 11.60 12.14
C ALA A 593 32.73 10.93 13.37
N LYS A 594 32.34 9.68 13.67
CA LYS A 594 32.90 8.88 14.76
C LYS A 594 34.39 8.60 14.55
N LEU A 595 34.82 8.37 13.31
CA LEU A 595 36.23 8.23 12.95
C LEU A 595 36.99 9.54 13.25
N TYR A 596 36.48 10.69 12.78
CA TYR A 596 37.12 11.99 13.01
C TYR A 596 37.16 12.36 14.49
N GLU A 597 36.11 12.04 15.26
CA GLU A 597 36.12 12.19 16.71
C GLU A 597 37.26 11.38 17.38
N SER A 598 37.51 10.16 16.90
CA SER A 598 38.56 9.29 17.40
C SER A 598 39.98 9.76 17.02
N GLN A 599 40.09 10.58 15.98
CA GLN A 599 41.31 11.25 15.53
C GLN A 599 41.48 12.66 16.16
N GLU A 600 40.60 13.07 17.08
CA GLU A 600 40.55 14.41 17.69
C GLU A 600 40.26 15.55 16.68
N ARG A 601 39.76 15.22 15.47
CA ARG A 601 39.30 16.16 14.44
C ARG A 601 37.88 16.64 14.76
N TYR A 602 37.71 17.29 15.90
CA TYR A 602 36.40 17.60 16.49
C TYR A 602 35.53 18.53 15.63
N ASP A 603 36.12 19.50 14.93
CA ASP A 603 35.38 20.44 14.08
C ASP A 603 34.76 19.72 12.89
N GLU A 604 35.51 18.84 12.25
CA GLU A 604 35.02 18.04 11.12
C GLU A 604 33.98 17.01 11.57
N ALA A 605 34.18 16.37 12.71
CA ALA A 605 33.22 15.45 13.28
C ALA A 605 31.88 16.17 13.62
N GLU A 606 31.95 17.37 14.22
CA GLU A 606 30.75 18.16 14.57
C GLU A 606 29.94 18.53 13.32
N LEU A 607 30.61 18.92 12.24
CA LEU A 607 29.96 19.23 10.97
C LEU A 607 29.17 18.04 10.42
N LEU A 608 29.79 16.86 10.39
CA LEU A 608 29.17 15.65 9.89
C LEU A 608 28.02 15.15 10.77
N TYR A 609 28.18 15.19 12.10
CA TYR A 609 27.08 14.85 13.02
C TYR A 609 25.90 15.81 12.90
N ASN A 610 26.14 17.12 12.72
CA ASN A 610 25.07 18.08 12.50
C ASN A 610 24.31 17.79 11.20
N GLN A 611 25.00 17.49 10.10
CA GLN A 611 24.37 17.09 8.84
C GLN A 611 23.58 15.79 9.00
N ALA A 612 24.15 14.78 9.66
CA ALA A 612 23.45 13.52 9.93
C ALA A 612 22.21 13.73 10.81
N LEU A 613 22.30 14.60 11.82
CA LEU A 613 21.20 14.94 12.71
C LEU A 613 20.08 15.68 11.98
N GLU A 614 20.42 16.62 11.09
CA GLU A 614 19.47 17.32 10.26
C GLU A 614 18.68 16.34 9.37
N ILE A 615 19.38 15.46 8.66
CA ILE A 615 18.78 14.44 7.80
C ILE A 615 17.93 13.47 8.62
N THR A 616 18.47 12.92 9.71
CA THR A 616 17.73 11.95 10.52
C THR A 616 16.54 12.61 11.23
N THR A 617 16.65 13.86 11.65
CA THR A 617 15.54 14.62 12.24
C THR A 617 14.45 14.89 11.20
N SER A 618 14.82 15.33 9.99
CA SER A 618 13.86 15.65 8.94
C SER A 618 13.14 14.41 8.38
N VAL A 619 13.88 13.31 8.23
CA VAL A 619 13.37 12.09 7.56
C VAL A 619 12.81 11.07 8.54
N LEU A 620 13.43 10.90 9.69
CA LEU A 620 13.09 9.87 10.67
C LEU A 620 12.35 10.43 11.90
N GLY A 621 12.47 11.75 12.14
CA GLY A 621 11.94 12.42 13.34
C GLY A 621 12.90 12.39 14.54
N LYS A 622 12.66 13.30 15.50
CA LYS A 622 13.54 13.52 16.67
C LYS A 622 13.67 12.31 17.59
N GLU A 623 12.59 11.53 17.71
CA GLU A 623 12.53 10.38 18.63
C GLU A 623 13.05 9.07 18.00
N HIS A 624 13.42 9.10 16.73
CA HIS A 624 13.94 7.90 16.07
C HIS A 624 15.30 7.51 16.66
N HIS A 625 15.52 6.19 16.91
CA HIS A 625 16.74 5.70 17.55
C HIS A 625 18.03 6.20 16.88
N MET A 626 18.05 6.30 15.54
CA MET A 626 19.19 6.85 14.80
C MET A 626 19.39 8.33 15.12
N THR A 627 18.31 9.13 15.12
CA THR A 627 18.36 10.55 15.47
C THR A 627 18.86 10.75 16.88
N VAL A 628 18.28 10.00 17.83
CA VAL A 628 18.70 10.02 19.25
C VAL A 628 20.16 9.57 19.41
N THR A 629 20.61 8.58 18.63
CA THR A 629 22.00 8.11 18.67
C THR A 629 22.95 9.17 18.14
N VAL A 630 22.62 9.80 17.01
CA VAL A 630 23.43 10.88 16.43
C VAL A 630 23.47 12.09 17.37
N ASP A 631 22.33 12.46 17.95
CA ASP A 631 22.23 13.58 18.89
C ASP A 631 23.09 13.35 20.14
N LYS A 632 23.01 12.17 20.75
CA LYS A 632 23.87 11.76 21.86
C LYS A 632 25.36 11.77 21.51
N SER A 633 25.69 11.33 20.28
CA SER A 633 27.08 11.35 19.81
C SER A 633 27.59 12.79 19.67
N LEU A 634 26.75 13.68 19.12
CA LEU A 634 27.06 15.11 19.00
C LEU A 634 27.21 15.80 20.35
N GLU A 635 26.32 15.51 21.31
CA GLU A 635 26.47 16.02 22.70
C GLU A 635 27.76 15.53 23.36
N SER A 636 28.08 14.23 23.21
CA SER A 636 29.32 13.66 23.71
C SER A 636 30.55 14.34 23.13
N LEU A 637 30.56 14.57 21.81
CA LEU A 637 31.62 15.29 21.10
C LEU A 637 31.80 16.71 21.64
N ARG A 638 30.71 17.48 21.78
CA ARG A 638 30.77 18.85 22.33
C ARG A 638 31.31 18.90 23.75
N ASN A 639 30.94 17.92 24.56
CA ASN A 639 31.48 17.78 25.91
C ASN A 639 32.99 17.44 25.95
N LYS A 640 33.49 16.66 24.97
CA LYS A 640 34.93 16.40 24.84
C LYS A 640 35.68 17.63 24.35
N LYS A 641 35.17 18.30 23.31
CA LYS A 641 35.73 19.52 22.71
C LYS A 641 35.84 20.66 23.74
N SER A 642 34.89 20.76 24.68
CA SER A 642 34.93 21.79 25.73
C SER A 642 35.97 21.51 26.84
N LYS A 643 36.52 20.27 26.88
CA LYS A 643 37.50 19.84 27.86
C LYS A 643 38.92 19.74 27.29
N SER A 644 39.05 19.73 25.94
CA SER A 644 40.32 19.81 25.23
C SER A 644 40.71 21.26 24.96
#